data_7d07097dc1448b168034e01054613d75
#
_entry.id   7d07097dc1448b168034e01054613d75
#
_cell.length_a   1.000
_cell.length_b   1.000
_cell.length_c   1.000
_cell.angle_alpha   90.00
_cell.angle_beta   90.00
_cell.angle_gamma   90.00
#
_symmetry.space_group_name_H-M   'P 1'
#
loop_
_entity.id
_entity.type
_entity.pdbx_description
1 polymer ?
#
loop_
_entity_poly.entity_id
_entity_poly.type
_entity_poly.pdbx_seq_one_letter_code
_entity_poly.pdbx_strand_id
1 'polypeptide(L)'
;MKKLCLLLLAALAATGCNEDSASEIFSGKDNHIASFALTKDGVTYDAVISQNRITVTVPYNVSLAGATATYELSENAAIQPAPATVTDWESERQFLVTSYNKTDRAYLYSVEYADVVSAGNVTLNTQREVTNFGQTGISVIDGNLAVGTRRSDDPVKPLDGLERLVAVGNNLTIGAAYAGETLTGKGTGLSNLKEVRGNITLSEQNASLKGFSLPSLKSATGDITLVNKALETVEMPVLKRVGGTLEVRSNALILMTADLLTQIDGDMILSGSTSKTAAAPCDYFYFPELKTVSGNLSLSYFDNLSNTGIIFPVLAAAGNITYEALSRANAFTLPEAETLGDISLVSCSAMTEMSLPKLTSAGSVRFTGTTLIRKFECPELVSLAGTLHLDRLIALTGLQAAFPKLVRIDGDLYMSNLSAFEGTLDLSVYTFGPESVVTLQAATLCNLETIAGPDNFEAGLLINGTGFTPSPKTLPFAFSGFKSIRSFHITGFSALTELSLPIETCDDLTLESCGSSSGLRLEMPVLTEVRRMLLCKNLGRMDSGSAVSFPKLRNVGRQLAIYTNAGNLSVIGLPVLEKVGNGEPVAESAADDYALMLMPTGCTDGFSLPQLKTVDGNALFSTWTAATTKVPGIACPALTSVTGNLEIGHTNTSYKTSATTTLDFSQLRQARSVRIGNLAALKDFSKFAAVIPQLPEDMWNVTGCGYNPTWQDMNDGKYTKQ
;
A
#
# COMPACT_ATOMS: atom_id res chain seq x y z
N MET A 1 -41.42 6.60 10.97
CA MET A 1 -41.63 7.12 12.33
C MET A 1 -40.62 8.24 12.54
N LYS A 2 -41.01 9.46 12.38
CA LYS A 2 -41.19 10.54 13.33
C LYS A 2 -41.57 11.80 12.58
N LYS A 3 -42.84 11.93 12.23
CA LYS A 3 -43.49 13.22 12.20
C LYS A 3 -43.76 13.55 13.67
N LEU A 4 -43.25 14.67 14.15
CA LEU A 4 -43.78 15.42 15.29
C LEU A 4 -42.68 16.33 15.86
N CYS A 5 -42.64 17.58 15.43
CA CYS A 5 -42.13 18.73 16.15
C CYS A 5 -42.25 20.00 15.30
N LEU A 6 -43.47 20.35 14.99
CA LEU A 6 -43.79 21.69 14.48
C LEU A 6 -45.25 22.03 14.89
N LEU A 7 -45.44 22.28 16.18
CA LEU A 7 -46.69 22.83 16.73
C LEU A 7 -46.48 22.96 18.25
N LEU A 8 -45.79 24.02 18.68
CA LEU A 8 -45.88 24.55 20.04
C LEU A 8 -45.10 25.86 20.16
N LEU A 9 -45.62 26.92 19.58
CA LEU A 9 -45.29 28.31 19.98
C LEU A 9 -46.36 29.26 19.48
N ALA A 10 -47.60 28.98 19.92
CA ALA A 10 -48.71 29.91 19.76
C ALA A 10 -49.72 29.63 20.87
N ALA A 11 -49.37 29.94 22.10
CA ALA A 11 -50.38 30.12 23.18
C ALA A 11 -49.63 30.53 24.47
N LEU A 12 -49.31 31.81 24.62
CA LEU A 12 -49.11 32.43 25.90
C LEU A 12 -49.20 33.95 25.72
N ALA A 13 -50.40 34.42 25.50
CA ALA A 13 -50.76 35.83 25.71
C ALA A 13 -52.26 35.95 25.94
N ALA A 14 -52.72 35.60 27.13
CA ALA A 14 -53.99 36.09 27.64
C ALA A 14 -54.11 35.67 29.10
N THR A 15 -53.65 36.52 30.02
CA THR A 15 -54.31 36.79 31.28
C THR A 15 -53.57 37.89 31.99
N GLY A 16 -54.18 39.02 32.16
CA GLY A 16 -53.69 40.12 32.93
C GLY A 16 -54.50 41.39 32.70
N CYS A 17 -55.83 41.31 32.94
CA CYS A 17 -56.57 42.53 33.23
C CYS A 17 -56.10 43.06 34.58
N ASN A 18 -55.52 44.21 34.56
CA ASN A 18 -55.64 45.16 35.67
C ASN A 18 -55.89 46.55 35.06
N GLU A 19 -57.08 47.06 35.32
CA GLU A 19 -57.46 48.44 35.09
C GLU A 19 -56.61 49.33 36.02
N ASP A 20 -55.68 50.05 35.42
CA ASP A 20 -55.28 51.34 35.91
C ASP A 20 -55.12 52.25 34.69
N SER A 21 -56.06 53.11 34.50
CA SER A 21 -56.05 54.18 33.54
C SER A 21 -55.03 55.24 33.88
N ALA A 22 -53.77 54.95 33.59
CA ALA A 22 -52.77 55.96 33.34
C ALA A 22 -52.80 56.20 31.84
N SER A 23 -53.25 57.30 31.37
CA SER A 23 -53.08 57.80 30.00
C SER A 23 -51.60 57.70 29.68
N GLU A 24 -51.20 56.75 28.86
CA GLU A 24 -49.82 56.69 28.35
C GLU A 24 -49.56 58.04 27.67
N ILE A 25 -48.68 58.79 28.28
CA ILE A 25 -48.21 60.06 27.73
C ILE A 25 -47.46 59.68 26.43
N PHE A 26 -48.04 60.03 25.26
CA PHE A 26 -47.39 59.86 23.98
C PHE A 26 -45.99 60.41 24.02
N SER A 27 -45.00 59.55 24.04
CA SER A 27 -43.60 59.96 24.17
C SER A 27 -43.05 60.50 22.86
N GLY A 28 -43.65 60.19 21.74
CA GLY A 28 -43.27 60.61 20.41
C GLY A 28 -41.88 60.09 19.96
N LYS A 29 -41.32 59.12 20.70
CA LYS A 29 -39.96 58.57 20.46
C LYS A 29 -39.99 57.33 19.60
N ASP A 30 -41.14 56.68 19.39
CA ASP A 30 -41.25 55.44 18.70
C ASP A 30 -40.98 55.62 17.20
N ASN A 31 -40.02 54.86 16.71
CA ASN A 31 -39.52 54.92 15.33
C ASN A 31 -39.32 53.52 14.72
N HIS A 32 -40.26 52.62 14.96
CA HIS A 32 -40.22 51.27 14.42
C HIS A 32 -41.19 51.05 13.28
N ILE A 33 -40.88 50.06 12.46
CA ILE A 33 -41.75 49.54 11.43
C ILE A 33 -42.52 48.36 12.05
N ALA A 34 -43.85 48.49 12.12
CA ALA A 34 -44.71 47.44 12.70
C ALA A 34 -44.97 46.30 11.71
N SER A 35 -45.19 46.64 10.45
CA SER A 35 -45.34 45.67 9.35
C SER A 35 -44.75 46.24 8.06
N PHE A 36 -44.30 45.34 7.18
CA PHE A 36 -43.86 45.68 5.84
C PHE A 36 -44.14 44.50 4.91
N ALA A 37 -44.68 44.72 3.76
CA ALA A 37 -44.95 43.70 2.78
C ALA A 37 -44.80 44.26 1.35
N LEU A 38 -44.45 43.41 0.38
CA LEU A 38 -44.48 43.72 -1.02
C LEU A 38 -45.59 42.94 -1.72
N THR A 39 -46.35 43.60 -2.57
CA THR A 39 -47.39 42.98 -3.43
C THR A 39 -46.92 43.03 -4.87
N LYS A 40 -46.89 41.86 -5.53
CA LYS A 40 -46.58 41.70 -6.92
C LYS A 40 -47.57 40.75 -7.58
N ASP A 41 -48.16 41.15 -8.68
CA ASP A 41 -49.13 40.35 -9.47
C ASP A 41 -50.26 39.72 -8.64
N GLY A 42 -50.72 40.47 -7.63
CA GLY A 42 -51.79 40.06 -6.71
C GLY A 42 -51.35 39.12 -5.54
N VAL A 43 -50.06 38.83 -5.45
CA VAL A 43 -49.50 38.04 -4.32
C VAL A 43 -48.74 38.97 -3.37
N THR A 44 -49.02 38.86 -2.08
CA THR A 44 -48.39 39.64 -1.01
C THR A 44 -47.32 38.79 -0.32
N TYR A 45 -46.11 39.38 -0.19
CA TYR A 45 -44.94 38.80 0.47
C TYR A 45 -44.67 39.63 1.71
N ASP A 46 -45.00 39.06 2.90
CA ASP A 46 -44.75 39.72 4.17
C ASP A 46 -43.26 39.67 4.52
N ALA A 47 -42.75 40.80 5.04
CA ALA A 47 -41.39 40.87 5.50
C ALA A 47 -41.24 40.40 6.93
N VAL A 48 -40.14 39.71 7.20
CA VAL A 48 -39.67 39.50 8.57
C VAL A 48 -38.89 40.73 9.01
N ILE A 49 -39.37 41.39 10.08
CA ILE A 49 -38.66 42.52 10.66
C ILE A 49 -37.99 42.05 11.93
N SER A 50 -36.66 42.09 11.94
CA SER A 50 -35.87 41.66 13.07
C SER A 50 -34.77 42.71 13.34
N GLN A 51 -34.74 43.23 14.54
CA GLN A 51 -33.84 44.34 14.93
C GLN A 51 -33.99 45.55 13.97
N ASN A 52 -32.99 45.77 13.13
CA ASN A 52 -32.95 46.84 12.14
C ASN A 52 -32.92 46.31 10.71
N ARG A 53 -33.45 45.12 10.46
CA ARG A 53 -33.53 44.51 9.11
C ARG A 53 -34.98 44.28 8.73
N ILE A 54 -35.26 44.49 7.45
CA ILE A 54 -36.51 44.13 6.78
C ILE A 54 -36.16 43.13 5.72
N THR A 55 -36.52 41.86 5.88
CA THR A 55 -36.26 40.81 4.92
C THR A 55 -37.52 40.33 4.29
N VAL A 56 -37.71 40.52 2.98
CA VAL A 56 -38.81 39.96 2.22
C VAL A 56 -38.33 38.69 1.52
N THR A 57 -39.05 37.57 1.71
CA THR A 57 -38.75 36.34 1.03
C THR A 57 -39.70 36.10 -0.12
N VAL A 58 -39.19 35.90 -1.33
CA VAL A 58 -39.99 35.65 -2.53
C VAL A 58 -39.50 34.37 -3.23
N PRO A 59 -40.37 33.65 -3.99
CA PRO A 59 -39.90 32.54 -4.80
C PRO A 59 -38.86 33.00 -5.83
N TYR A 60 -37.88 32.17 -6.13
CA TYR A 60 -36.74 32.49 -7.02
C TYR A 60 -37.17 32.89 -8.46
N ASN A 61 -38.37 32.50 -8.89
CA ASN A 61 -38.96 32.81 -10.18
C ASN A 61 -39.78 34.11 -10.23
N VAL A 62 -39.84 34.83 -9.12
CA VAL A 62 -40.65 36.07 -9.02
C VAL A 62 -39.72 37.29 -9.15
N SER A 63 -39.94 38.10 -10.16
CA SER A 63 -39.30 39.43 -10.24
C SER A 63 -40.14 40.45 -9.46
N LEU A 64 -39.46 41.24 -8.66
CA LEU A 64 -40.08 42.31 -7.87
C LEU A 64 -40.17 43.64 -8.63
N ALA A 65 -39.79 43.65 -9.93
CA ALA A 65 -39.93 44.84 -10.75
C ALA A 65 -41.42 45.25 -10.82
N GLY A 66 -41.72 46.48 -10.39
CA GLY A 66 -43.07 47.00 -10.34
C GLY A 66 -43.92 46.49 -9.13
N ALA A 67 -43.32 45.85 -8.15
CA ALA A 67 -43.99 45.52 -6.89
C ALA A 67 -44.31 46.82 -6.11
N THR A 68 -45.40 46.75 -5.32
CA THR A 68 -45.87 47.85 -4.45
C THR A 68 -45.69 47.50 -3.00
N ALA A 69 -45.20 48.44 -2.18
CA ALA A 69 -45.03 48.23 -0.75
C ALA A 69 -46.24 48.68 0.08
N THR A 70 -46.58 47.87 1.04
CA THR A 70 -47.53 48.22 2.14
C THR A 70 -46.75 48.14 3.47
N TYR A 71 -46.97 49.10 4.35
CA TYR A 71 -46.23 49.15 5.63
C TYR A 71 -47.00 49.91 6.69
N GLU A 72 -46.73 49.57 7.93
CA GLU A 72 -47.24 50.30 9.11
C GLU A 72 -46.04 50.79 9.94
N LEU A 73 -46.11 52.04 10.39
CA LEU A 73 -45.14 52.66 11.26
C LEU A 73 -45.69 52.90 12.64
N SER A 74 -44.81 53.12 13.59
CA SER A 74 -45.18 53.70 14.88
C SER A 74 -45.95 55.02 14.67
N GLU A 75 -46.81 55.34 15.65
CA GLU A 75 -47.67 56.51 15.56
C GLU A 75 -46.88 57.79 15.31
N ASN A 76 -47.34 58.56 14.29
CA ASN A 76 -46.70 59.79 13.82
C ASN A 76 -45.24 59.72 13.38
N ALA A 77 -44.73 58.52 13.06
CA ALA A 77 -43.41 58.32 12.44
C ALA A 77 -43.47 58.49 10.94
N ALA A 78 -42.33 58.91 10.35
CA ALA A 78 -42.14 59.04 8.89
C ALA A 78 -41.01 58.16 8.41
N ILE A 79 -41.08 57.62 7.18
CA ILE A 79 -40.07 56.78 6.56
C ILE A 79 -39.48 57.43 5.30
N GLN A 80 -38.15 57.33 5.13
CA GLN A 80 -37.46 57.83 3.96
C GLN A 80 -36.42 56.80 3.48
N PRO A 81 -36.28 56.58 2.14
CA PRO A 81 -37.16 57.10 1.08
C PRO A 81 -38.58 56.54 1.29
N ALA A 82 -39.61 57.30 0.81
CA ALA A 82 -40.95 56.78 0.86
C ALA A 82 -41.07 55.51 0.05
N PRO A 83 -41.58 54.35 0.58
CA PRO A 83 -41.62 53.08 -0.13
C PRO A 83 -42.37 53.15 -1.47
N ALA A 84 -43.36 54.04 -1.58
CA ALA A 84 -44.12 54.28 -2.82
C ALA A 84 -43.23 54.83 -3.97
N THR A 85 -42.07 55.41 -3.67
CA THR A 85 -41.14 55.93 -4.69
C THR A 85 -40.06 54.91 -5.14
N VAL A 86 -40.05 53.74 -4.50
CA VAL A 86 -39.08 52.72 -4.79
C VAL A 86 -39.56 51.92 -6.01
N THR A 87 -38.75 51.87 -7.08
CA THR A 87 -39.02 51.14 -8.31
C THR A 87 -38.25 49.83 -8.43
N ASP A 88 -37.12 49.73 -7.69
CA ASP A 88 -36.27 48.53 -7.66
C ASP A 88 -36.29 47.94 -6.27
N TRP A 89 -37.03 46.83 -6.10
CA TRP A 89 -37.13 46.07 -4.86
C TRP A 89 -36.16 44.87 -4.79
N GLU A 90 -35.35 44.66 -5.81
CA GLU A 90 -34.39 43.55 -5.84
C GLU A 90 -33.04 43.94 -5.24
N SER A 91 -32.74 45.24 -5.10
CA SER A 91 -31.52 45.76 -4.52
C SER A 91 -31.66 46.08 -3.02
N GLU A 92 -30.62 45.80 -2.23
CA GLU A 92 -30.55 46.24 -0.83
C GLU A 92 -30.63 47.79 -0.72
N ARG A 93 -31.32 48.23 0.29
CA ARG A 93 -31.45 49.64 0.59
C ARG A 93 -31.66 49.94 2.07
N GLN A 94 -31.39 51.17 2.45
CA GLN A 94 -31.66 51.66 3.78
C GLN A 94 -32.94 52.51 3.81
N PHE A 95 -33.78 52.23 4.80
CA PHE A 95 -34.91 53.06 5.19
C PHE A 95 -34.58 53.71 6.51
N LEU A 96 -34.80 55.04 6.62
CA LEU A 96 -34.70 55.81 7.86
C LEU A 96 -36.09 56.10 8.36
N VAL A 97 -36.42 55.63 9.56
CA VAL A 97 -37.69 55.91 10.23
C VAL A 97 -37.45 56.95 11.30
N THR A 98 -38.08 58.11 11.12
CA THR A 98 -37.98 59.28 12.02
C THR A 98 -39.22 59.36 12.86
N SER A 99 -39.10 59.35 14.18
CA SER A 99 -40.21 59.54 15.13
C SER A 99 -40.73 60.98 15.13
N TYR A 100 -41.85 61.21 15.75
CA TYR A 100 -42.45 62.54 15.90
C TYR A 100 -41.43 63.53 16.54
N ASN A 101 -40.71 63.12 17.54
CA ASN A 101 -39.70 63.96 18.23
C ASN A 101 -38.29 63.96 17.58
N LYS A 102 -38.18 63.53 16.32
CA LYS A 102 -36.98 63.56 15.48
C LYS A 102 -35.86 62.61 15.90
N THR A 103 -36.21 61.49 16.49
CA THR A 103 -35.23 60.39 16.68
C THR A 103 -35.31 59.43 15.49
N ASP A 104 -34.12 59.08 14.96
CA ASP A 104 -33.98 58.27 13.72
C ASP A 104 -33.62 56.84 14.07
N ARG A 105 -34.14 55.90 13.25
CA ARG A 105 -33.76 54.50 13.24
C ARG A 105 -33.61 54.05 11.79
N ALA A 106 -32.43 53.48 11.51
CA ALA A 106 -32.15 52.96 10.16
C ALA A 106 -32.51 51.48 10.09
N TYR A 107 -33.19 51.09 9.02
CA TYR A 107 -33.51 49.73 8.67
C TYR A 107 -32.86 49.35 7.36
N LEU A 108 -32.14 48.22 7.32
CA LEU A 108 -31.62 47.65 6.10
C LEU A 108 -32.67 46.70 5.46
N TYR A 109 -33.17 47.08 4.33
CA TYR A 109 -34.04 46.21 3.51
C TYR A 109 -33.20 45.29 2.65
N SER A 110 -33.57 44.02 2.60
CA SER A 110 -33.03 43.00 1.68
C SER A 110 -34.14 42.06 1.23
N VAL A 111 -33.98 41.50 0.01
CA VAL A 111 -34.82 40.43 -0.50
C VAL A 111 -34.06 39.10 -0.42
N GLU A 112 -34.74 38.07 0.03
CA GLU A 112 -34.29 36.70 -0.04
C GLU A 112 -35.14 35.89 -0.99
N TYR A 113 -34.54 35.02 -1.78
CA TYR A 113 -35.27 34.19 -2.73
C TYR A 113 -35.43 32.80 -2.17
N ALA A 114 -36.73 32.38 -1.99
CA ALA A 114 -37.05 31.02 -1.62
C ALA A 114 -36.86 30.07 -2.79
N ASP A 115 -36.36 28.87 -2.49
CA ASP A 115 -36.15 27.82 -3.49
C ASP A 115 -37.47 27.35 -4.12
N VAL A 116 -37.49 27.22 -5.44
CA VAL A 116 -38.53 26.56 -6.21
C VAL A 116 -38.06 25.12 -6.46
N VAL A 117 -38.75 24.16 -5.83
CA VAL A 117 -38.30 22.77 -5.84
C VAL A 117 -39.04 21.96 -6.91
N SER A 118 -38.32 21.25 -7.75
CA SER A 118 -38.85 20.20 -8.63
C SER A 118 -38.83 18.85 -7.91
N ALA A 119 -39.99 18.23 -7.80
CA ALA A 119 -40.08 16.89 -7.24
C ALA A 119 -39.60 15.83 -8.22
N GLY A 120 -38.64 15.00 -7.77
CA GLY A 120 -38.12 13.86 -8.53
C GLY A 120 -37.00 14.19 -9.52
N ASN A 121 -36.80 13.29 -10.46
CA ASN A 121 -35.69 13.35 -11.39
C ASN A 121 -35.97 14.30 -12.58
N VAL A 122 -34.94 15.01 -13.03
CA VAL A 122 -34.98 15.84 -14.24
C VAL A 122 -33.99 15.27 -15.27
N THR A 123 -34.48 15.05 -16.49
CA THR A 123 -33.66 14.57 -17.61
C THR A 123 -33.80 15.54 -18.78
N LEU A 124 -32.70 16.08 -19.27
CA LEU A 124 -32.63 17.07 -20.33
C LEU A 124 -31.76 16.52 -21.49
N ASN A 125 -32.40 16.04 -22.57
CA ASN A 125 -31.72 15.44 -23.70
C ASN A 125 -31.78 16.32 -24.97
N THR A 126 -32.62 17.37 -24.95
CA THR A 126 -32.78 18.33 -26.07
C THR A 126 -32.57 19.77 -25.58
N GLN A 127 -32.10 20.62 -26.46
CA GLN A 127 -31.95 22.03 -26.13
C GLN A 127 -33.28 22.69 -25.77
N ARG A 128 -34.38 22.26 -26.40
CA ARG A 128 -35.73 22.71 -26.06
C ARG A 128 -36.14 22.35 -24.63
N GLU A 129 -35.76 21.15 -24.15
CA GLU A 129 -36.02 20.76 -22.75
C GLU A 129 -35.25 21.66 -21.77
N VAL A 130 -34.00 22.02 -22.07
CA VAL A 130 -33.21 22.97 -21.26
C VAL A 130 -33.90 24.34 -21.21
N THR A 131 -34.32 24.87 -22.38
CA THR A 131 -35.03 26.17 -22.46
C THR A 131 -36.33 26.14 -21.66
N ASN A 132 -37.12 25.08 -21.81
CA ASN A 132 -38.40 24.95 -21.10
C ASN A 132 -38.15 24.83 -19.59
N PHE A 133 -37.12 24.11 -19.16
CA PHE A 133 -36.76 24.01 -17.74
C PHE A 133 -36.40 25.39 -17.18
N GLY A 134 -35.65 26.21 -17.91
CA GLY A 134 -35.30 27.56 -17.48
C GLY A 134 -36.50 28.46 -17.22
N GLN A 135 -37.62 28.25 -17.95
CA GLN A 135 -38.86 29.01 -17.77
C GLN A 135 -39.63 28.62 -16.49
N THR A 136 -39.34 27.46 -15.90
CA THR A 136 -39.98 27.02 -14.66
C THR A 136 -39.53 27.78 -13.43
N GLY A 137 -38.35 28.43 -13.48
CA GLY A 137 -37.72 29.09 -12.34
C GLY A 137 -37.25 28.15 -11.23
N ILE A 138 -37.19 26.83 -11.47
CA ILE A 138 -36.75 25.83 -10.53
C ILE A 138 -35.32 26.13 -10.12
N SER A 139 -35.07 26.20 -8.77
CA SER A 139 -33.74 26.44 -8.18
C SER A 139 -33.18 25.19 -7.50
N VAL A 140 -34.04 24.23 -7.16
CA VAL A 140 -33.65 22.96 -6.51
C VAL A 140 -34.32 21.79 -7.22
N ILE A 141 -33.55 20.79 -7.60
CA ILE A 141 -34.05 19.49 -8.04
C ILE A 141 -33.90 18.52 -6.87
N ASP A 142 -35.01 17.97 -6.37
CA ASP A 142 -34.98 17.01 -5.23
C ASP A 142 -34.45 15.63 -5.64
N GLY A 143 -34.44 15.29 -6.92
CA GLY A 143 -33.93 14.03 -7.48
C GLY A 143 -32.60 14.18 -8.22
N ASN A 144 -32.42 13.36 -9.26
CA ASN A 144 -31.27 13.40 -10.14
C ASN A 144 -31.43 14.45 -11.24
N LEU A 145 -30.33 15.06 -11.65
CA LEU A 145 -30.22 15.81 -12.89
C LEU A 145 -29.37 15.05 -13.89
N ALA A 146 -29.94 14.70 -15.04
CA ALA A 146 -29.23 14.04 -16.14
C ALA A 146 -29.31 14.89 -17.41
N VAL A 147 -28.16 15.23 -18.02
CA VAL A 147 -28.06 16.10 -19.18
C VAL A 147 -27.38 15.37 -20.33
N GLY A 148 -28.01 15.33 -21.51
CA GLY A 148 -27.40 14.73 -22.71
C GLY A 148 -27.10 13.24 -22.58
N THR A 149 -27.94 12.48 -21.90
CA THR A 149 -27.76 11.03 -21.76
C THR A 149 -28.23 10.23 -22.98
N ARG A 150 -29.05 10.83 -23.83
CA ARG A 150 -29.58 10.22 -25.05
C ARG A 150 -29.32 11.13 -26.24
N ARG A 151 -28.95 10.54 -27.37
CA ARG A 151 -28.80 11.28 -28.67
C ARG A 151 -30.12 11.85 -29.12
N SER A 152 -30.08 13.07 -29.70
CA SER A 152 -31.22 13.80 -30.20
C SER A 152 -30.79 14.60 -31.45
N ASP A 153 -31.75 14.93 -32.35
CA ASP A 153 -31.54 15.84 -33.48
C ASP A 153 -31.42 17.31 -33.01
N ASP A 154 -31.83 17.59 -31.76
CA ASP A 154 -31.67 18.86 -31.05
C ASP A 154 -30.78 18.67 -29.82
N PRO A 155 -29.46 18.43 -29.98
CA PRO A 155 -28.59 18.08 -28.87
C PRO A 155 -28.38 19.25 -27.91
N VAL A 156 -28.26 18.95 -26.61
CA VAL A 156 -27.97 19.98 -25.61
C VAL A 156 -26.55 20.49 -25.81
N LYS A 157 -26.40 21.79 -26.00
CA LYS A 157 -25.10 22.49 -26.17
C LYS A 157 -24.86 23.51 -25.06
N PRO A 158 -25.62 24.70 -25.05
CA PRO A 158 -25.56 25.55 -23.89
C PRO A 158 -26.51 25.04 -22.81
N LEU A 159 -26.16 25.29 -21.57
CA LEU A 159 -27.01 25.04 -20.39
C LEU A 159 -27.72 26.33 -19.95
N ASP A 160 -27.87 27.31 -20.85
CA ASP A 160 -28.60 28.52 -20.58
C ASP A 160 -30.05 28.14 -20.25
N GLY A 161 -30.53 28.57 -19.08
CA GLY A 161 -31.78 28.11 -18.48
C GLY A 161 -31.57 27.34 -17.17
N LEU A 162 -30.34 26.95 -16.83
CA LEU A 162 -30.00 26.33 -15.54
C LEU A 162 -29.35 27.32 -14.57
N GLU A 163 -29.28 28.63 -14.91
CA GLU A 163 -28.59 29.64 -14.09
C GLU A 163 -29.19 29.82 -12.71
N ARG A 164 -30.47 29.47 -12.53
CA ARG A 164 -31.15 29.55 -11.24
C ARG A 164 -30.93 28.31 -10.36
N LEU A 165 -30.39 27.23 -10.91
CA LEU A 165 -30.20 25.98 -10.20
C LEU A 165 -29.08 26.12 -9.17
N VAL A 166 -29.42 25.94 -7.88
CA VAL A 166 -28.51 26.04 -6.75
C VAL A 166 -28.22 24.69 -6.09
N ALA A 167 -29.11 23.71 -6.23
CA ALA A 167 -28.91 22.38 -5.64
C ALA A 167 -29.52 21.24 -6.48
N VAL A 168 -28.85 20.09 -6.44
CA VAL A 168 -29.33 18.79 -6.93
C VAL A 168 -29.36 17.82 -5.76
N GLY A 169 -30.56 17.27 -5.46
CA GLY A 169 -30.82 16.43 -4.30
C GLY A 169 -30.17 15.05 -4.35
N ASN A 170 -29.89 14.54 -5.54
CA ASN A 170 -29.17 13.29 -5.75
C ASN A 170 -28.02 13.49 -6.76
N ASN A 171 -27.95 12.70 -7.83
CA ASN A 171 -26.82 12.70 -8.75
C ASN A 171 -26.94 13.75 -9.86
N LEU A 172 -25.79 14.30 -10.27
CA LEU A 172 -25.61 15.08 -11.50
C LEU A 172 -24.86 14.23 -12.52
N THR A 173 -25.47 13.98 -13.69
CA THR A 173 -24.86 13.21 -14.76
C THR A 173 -24.76 14.02 -16.05
N ILE A 174 -23.55 14.17 -16.59
CA ILE A 174 -23.32 14.70 -17.93
C ILE A 174 -23.08 13.51 -18.88
N GLY A 175 -24.02 13.28 -19.77
CA GLY A 175 -24.04 12.11 -20.63
C GLY A 175 -23.16 12.20 -21.87
N ALA A 176 -23.07 11.10 -22.59
CA ALA A 176 -22.28 10.98 -23.82
C ALA A 176 -22.80 11.85 -24.99
N ALA A 177 -24.08 12.20 -24.97
CA ALA A 177 -24.72 12.99 -26.02
C ALA A 177 -24.78 14.51 -25.75
N TYR A 178 -24.27 14.96 -24.61
CA TYR A 178 -24.06 16.38 -24.37
C TYR A 178 -23.02 16.92 -25.37
N ALA A 179 -23.41 17.94 -26.14
CA ALA A 179 -22.63 18.43 -27.25
C ALA A 179 -21.97 19.81 -27.00
N GLY A 180 -22.07 20.35 -25.79
CA GLY A 180 -21.39 21.57 -25.38
C GLY A 180 -19.92 21.33 -25.04
N GLU A 181 -19.09 22.35 -25.27
CA GLU A 181 -17.67 22.31 -24.92
C GLU A 181 -17.42 22.65 -23.44
N THR A 182 -18.35 23.35 -22.77
CA THR A 182 -18.28 23.77 -21.39
C THR A 182 -19.64 23.62 -20.70
N LEU A 183 -19.66 23.47 -19.35
CA LEU A 183 -20.90 23.45 -18.57
C LEU A 183 -21.37 24.87 -18.18
N THR A 184 -20.45 25.84 -18.14
CA THR A 184 -20.72 27.20 -17.67
C THR A 184 -20.07 28.21 -18.58
N GLY A 185 -20.76 29.31 -18.82
CA GLY A 185 -20.20 30.54 -19.32
C GLY A 185 -20.18 31.61 -18.22
N LYS A 186 -19.92 32.90 -18.57
CA LYS A 186 -20.05 34.00 -17.60
C LYS A 186 -21.51 34.17 -17.17
N GLY A 187 -21.86 33.62 -15.99
CA GLY A 187 -23.19 33.71 -15.41
C GLY A 187 -24.26 32.84 -16.07
N THR A 188 -23.86 31.86 -16.87
CA THR A 188 -24.75 30.93 -17.59
C THR A 188 -24.58 29.50 -17.14
N GLY A 189 -25.50 28.62 -17.47
CA GLY A 189 -25.46 27.20 -17.21
C GLY A 189 -25.47 26.89 -15.72
N LEU A 190 -24.59 26.01 -15.28
CA LEU A 190 -24.51 25.55 -13.89
C LEU A 190 -23.65 26.46 -12.97
N SER A 191 -23.47 27.73 -13.35
CA SER A 191 -22.59 28.65 -12.62
C SER A 191 -22.99 28.90 -11.16
N ASN A 192 -24.27 28.77 -10.81
CA ASN A 192 -24.80 29.03 -9.48
C ASN A 192 -25.03 27.72 -8.65
N LEU A 193 -24.70 26.56 -9.21
CA LEU A 193 -24.86 25.28 -8.49
C LEU A 193 -23.91 25.22 -7.29
N LYS A 194 -24.48 25.15 -6.09
CA LYS A 194 -23.75 25.19 -4.82
C LYS A 194 -23.58 23.81 -4.18
N GLU A 195 -24.52 22.91 -4.42
CA GLU A 195 -24.58 21.63 -3.76
C GLU A 195 -25.09 20.51 -4.68
N VAL A 196 -24.43 19.35 -4.63
CA VAL A 196 -24.92 18.09 -5.19
C VAL A 196 -24.91 17.07 -4.05
N ARG A 197 -26.11 16.54 -3.69
CA ARG A 197 -26.24 15.59 -2.55
C ARG A 197 -26.02 14.14 -2.94
N GLY A 198 -25.40 13.87 -4.05
CA GLY A 198 -25.03 12.57 -4.56
C GLY A 198 -23.76 12.67 -5.38
N ASN A 199 -23.66 11.81 -6.39
CA ASN A 199 -22.51 11.74 -7.27
C ASN A 199 -22.56 12.77 -8.39
N ILE A 200 -21.39 13.22 -8.84
CA ILE A 200 -21.20 14.00 -10.06
C ILE A 200 -20.43 13.12 -11.05
N THR A 201 -21.03 12.84 -12.21
CA THR A 201 -20.45 11.92 -13.19
C THR A 201 -20.41 12.55 -14.59
N LEU A 202 -19.24 12.52 -15.22
CA LEU A 202 -19.06 12.77 -16.64
C LEU A 202 -18.91 11.45 -17.38
N SER A 203 -19.70 11.23 -18.44
CA SER A 203 -19.56 10.05 -19.27
C SER A 203 -18.19 9.98 -19.96
N GLU A 204 -17.50 8.86 -19.85
CA GLU A 204 -16.24 8.59 -20.56
C GLU A 204 -16.35 8.71 -22.08
N GLN A 205 -17.55 8.50 -22.62
CA GLN A 205 -17.85 8.53 -24.06
C GLN A 205 -18.22 9.93 -24.56
N ASN A 206 -18.29 10.94 -23.69
CA ASN A 206 -18.52 12.30 -24.11
C ASN A 206 -17.28 12.83 -24.85
N ALA A 207 -17.46 13.21 -26.14
CA ALA A 207 -16.37 13.68 -26.97
C ALA A 207 -16.32 15.21 -27.12
N SER A 208 -17.30 15.93 -26.59
CA SER A 208 -17.49 17.37 -26.83
C SER A 208 -17.01 18.23 -25.68
N LEU A 209 -17.21 17.75 -24.41
CA LEU A 209 -16.90 18.54 -23.23
C LEU A 209 -15.39 18.61 -23.00
N LYS A 210 -14.86 19.84 -23.07
CA LYS A 210 -13.45 20.14 -22.78
C LYS A 210 -13.25 20.81 -21.45
N GLY A 211 -14.19 21.63 -21.00
CA GLY A 211 -14.15 22.35 -19.73
C GLY A 211 -15.26 21.90 -18.79
N PHE A 212 -14.87 21.30 -17.66
CA PHE A 212 -15.79 20.99 -16.58
C PHE A 212 -15.63 22.04 -15.48
N SER A 213 -16.59 22.99 -15.42
CA SER A 213 -16.52 24.10 -14.45
C SER A 213 -17.81 24.19 -13.66
N LEU A 214 -17.69 24.18 -12.32
CA LEU A 214 -18.76 24.43 -11.36
C LEU A 214 -18.28 25.48 -10.33
N PRO A 215 -18.24 26.75 -10.69
CA PRO A 215 -17.54 27.80 -9.95
C PRO A 215 -18.14 28.12 -8.60
N SER A 216 -19.41 27.78 -8.35
CA SER A 216 -20.09 28.01 -7.08
C SER A 216 -20.26 26.74 -6.23
N LEU A 217 -19.82 25.58 -6.72
CA LEU A 217 -19.99 24.30 -6.02
C LEU A 217 -19.19 24.28 -4.71
N LYS A 218 -19.87 24.14 -3.58
CA LYS A 218 -19.27 24.10 -2.24
C LYS A 218 -19.06 22.68 -1.72
N SER A 219 -19.96 21.76 -2.10
CA SER A 219 -19.90 20.37 -1.65
C SER A 219 -20.58 19.41 -2.62
N ALA A 220 -20.01 18.21 -2.73
CA ALA A 220 -20.66 17.01 -3.23
C ALA A 220 -20.63 15.97 -2.11
N THR A 221 -21.76 15.33 -1.79
CA THR A 221 -21.79 14.33 -0.70
C THR A 221 -21.44 12.92 -1.18
N GLY A 222 -21.46 12.68 -2.49
CA GLY A 222 -21.00 11.45 -3.12
C GLY A 222 -19.68 11.63 -3.85
N ASP A 223 -19.45 10.78 -4.84
CA ASP A 223 -18.26 10.78 -5.68
C ASP A 223 -18.31 11.87 -6.75
N ILE A 224 -17.15 12.38 -7.12
CA ILE A 224 -16.95 13.20 -8.33
C ILE A 224 -16.08 12.38 -9.29
N THR A 225 -16.68 11.84 -10.36
CA THR A 225 -16.02 10.97 -11.34
C THR A 225 -15.99 11.65 -12.71
N LEU A 226 -14.81 12.13 -13.10
CA LEU A 226 -14.54 12.84 -14.34
C LEU A 226 -13.50 12.08 -15.17
N VAL A 227 -13.88 10.91 -15.69
CA VAL A 227 -13.01 10.07 -16.53
C VAL A 227 -13.35 10.35 -17.98
N ASN A 228 -12.50 11.14 -18.68
CA ASN A 228 -12.75 11.50 -20.06
C ASN A 228 -11.47 11.91 -20.80
N LYS A 229 -11.27 11.41 -22.03
CA LYS A 229 -10.04 11.63 -22.81
C LYS A 229 -9.87 13.07 -23.33
N ALA A 230 -10.97 13.79 -23.51
CA ALA A 230 -11.00 15.12 -24.14
C ALA A 230 -11.03 16.27 -23.11
N LEU A 231 -11.17 15.96 -21.83
CA LEU A 231 -11.32 16.97 -20.79
C LEU A 231 -9.99 17.73 -20.59
N GLU A 232 -10.01 19.04 -20.86
CA GLU A 232 -8.84 19.92 -20.80
C GLU A 232 -8.78 20.68 -19.47
N THR A 233 -9.94 21.12 -18.94
CA THR A 233 -9.98 21.90 -17.69
C THR A 233 -11.02 21.36 -16.71
N VAL A 234 -10.68 21.42 -15.42
CA VAL A 234 -11.58 21.11 -14.30
C VAL A 234 -11.50 22.26 -13.28
N GLU A 235 -12.60 22.95 -13.05
CA GLU A 235 -12.63 24.14 -12.19
C GLU A 235 -13.73 24.05 -11.15
N MET A 236 -13.37 23.91 -9.90
CA MET A 236 -14.24 23.90 -8.73
C MET A 236 -13.63 24.74 -7.59
N PRO A 237 -13.38 26.06 -7.82
CA PRO A 237 -12.51 26.86 -6.96
C PRO A 237 -13.02 27.05 -5.53
N VAL A 238 -14.35 26.93 -5.30
CA VAL A 238 -14.96 27.10 -3.97
C VAL A 238 -15.40 25.78 -3.34
N LEU A 239 -15.08 24.64 -3.97
CA LEU A 239 -15.37 23.31 -3.42
C LEU A 239 -14.58 23.12 -2.12
N LYS A 240 -15.30 22.74 -1.03
CA LYS A 240 -14.70 22.57 0.30
C LYS A 240 -14.59 21.11 0.71
N ARG A 241 -15.55 20.28 0.27
CA ARG A 241 -15.62 18.87 0.67
C ARG A 241 -16.18 18.00 -0.44
N VAL A 242 -15.60 16.82 -0.59
CA VAL A 242 -16.13 15.69 -1.36
C VAL A 242 -16.39 14.55 -0.38
N GLY A 243 -17.67 14.11 -0.29
CA GLY A 243 -18.07 13.07 0.66
C GLY A 243 -17.77 11.64 0.22
N GLY A 244 -17.30 11.47 -1.02
CA GLY A 244 -16.83 10.23 -1.60
C GLY A 244 -15.47 10.41 -2.26
N THR A 245 -15.24 9.72 -3.36
CA THR A 245 -14.01 9.78 -4.15
C THR A 245 -14.00 10.98 -5.11
N LEU A 246 -12.87 11.67 -5.20
CA LEU A 246 -12.59 12.62 -6.27
C LEU A 246 -11.68 11.96 -7.30
N GLU A 247 -12.25 11.59 -8.45
CA GLU A 247 -11.53 10.97 -9.55
C GLU A 247 -11.55 11.84 -10.79
N VAL A 248 -10.36 12.26 -11.24
CA VAL A 248 -10.16 12.99 -12.52
C VAL A 248 -9.14 12.24 -13.34
N ARG A 249 -9.55 11.72 -14.50
CA ARG A 249 -8.65 11.05 -15.46
C ARG A 249 -8.84 11.65 -16.85
N SER A 250 -7.80 12.26 -17.39
CA SER A 250 -7.84 12.78 -18.76
C SER A 250 -6.46 12.80 -19.41
N ASN A 251 -6.41 12.40 -20.69
CA ASN A 251 -5.20 12.50 -21.51
C ASN A 251 -4.91 13.93 -21.99
N ALA A 252 -5.89 14.84 -21.88
CA ALA A 252 -5.81 16.22 -22.36
C ALA A 252 -5.77 17.25 -21.23
N LEU A 253 -5.76 16.85 -19.97
CA LEU A 253 -5.85 17.77 -18.83
C LEU A 253 -4.69 18.78 -18.84
N ILE A 254 -5.05 20.05 -18.79
CA ILE A 254 -4.14 21.20 -18.75
C ILE A 254 -4.22 21.89 -17.40
N LEU A 255 -5.44 22.02 -16.85
CA LEU A 255 -5.69 22.78 -15.63
C LEU A 255 -6.70 22.07 -14.73
N MET A 256 -6.41 22.05 -13.44
CA MET A 256 -7.37 21.70 -12.40
C MET A 256 -7.26 22.67 -11.24
N THR A 257 -8.40 23.23 -10.78
CA THR A 257 -8.48 24.13 -9.63
C THR A 257 -9.53 23.64 -8.62
N ALA A 258 -9.14 23.56 -7.36
CA ALA A 258 -10.01 23.29 -6.22
C ALA A 258 -9.38 23.94 -4.96
N ASP A 259 -9.19 25.27 -5.02
CA ASP A 259 -8.35 26.03 -4.09
C ASP A 259 -8.83 25.99 -2.63
N LEU A 260 -10.15 25.88 -2.41
CA LEU A 260 -10.75 25.81 -1.08
C LEU A 260 -11.05 24.38 -0.60
N LEU A 261 -10.61 23.36 -1.32
CA LEU A 261 -10.86 21.97 -0.96
C LEU A 261 -10.08 21.62 0.31
N THR A 262 -10.81 21.25 1.38
CA THR A 262 -10.22 20.94 2.69
C THR A 262 -10.24 19.47 3.01
N GLN A 263 -11.19 18.70 2.46
CA GLN A 263 -11.43 17.31 2.85
C GLN A 263 -12.03 16.48 1.71
N ILE A 264 -11.52 15.26 1.58
CA ILE A 264 -12.06 14.19 0.74
C ILE A 264 -12.26 12.97 1.63
N ASP A 265 -13.51 12.44 1.68
CA ASP A 265 -13.84 11.31 2.56
C ASP A 265 -13.50 9.96 1.92
N GLY A 266 -13.40 9.88 0.59
CA GLY A 266 -12.93 8.74 -0.17
C GLY A 266 -11.51 8.91 -0.68
N ASP A 267 -11.23 8.34 -1.85
CA ASP A 267 -9.94 8.46 -2.54
C ASP A 267 -9.82 9.80 -3.30
N MET A 268 -8.59 10.26 -3.50
CA MET A 268 -8.23 11.29 -4.45
C MET A 268 -7.40 10.68 -5.57
N ILE A 269 -7.94 10.66 -6.80
CA ILE A 269 -7.30 10.04 -7.96
C ILE A 269 -7.17 11.06 -9.07
N LEU A 270 -5.96 11.53 -9.33
CA LEU A 270 -5.63 12.41 -10.44
C LEU A 270 -4.72 11.66 -11.40
N SER A 271 -5.18 11.48 -12.66
CA SER A 271 -4.39 10.78 -13.66
C SER A 271 -4.40 11.50 -15.00
N GLY A 272 -3.23 11.77 -15.54
CA GLY A 272 -3.04 12.25 -16.89
C GLY A 272 -3.26 11.20 -17.98
N SER A 273 -3.82 10.05 -17.62
CA SER A 273 -4.11 8.97 -18.56
C SER A 273 -5.36 8.19 -18.19
N THR A 274 -6.19 7.90 -19.18
CA THR A 274 -7.33 6.98 -19.03
C THR A 274 -6.96 5.52 -19.29
N SER A 275 -5.78 5.25 -19.88
CA SER A 275 -5.36 3.93 -20.35
C SER A 275 -3.92 3.55 -19.97
N LYS A 276 -3.26 4.34 -19.12
CA LYS A 276 -1.84 4.17 -18.69
C LYS A 276 -0.82 4.18 -19.85
N THR A 277 -1.18 4.72 -21.02
CA THR A 277 -0.32 4.72 -22.23
C THR A 277 0.06 6.11 -22.73
N ALA A 278 -0.56 7.14 -22.20
CA ALA A 278 -0.30 8.55 -22.54
C ALA A 278 -0.28 9.35 -21.25
N ALA A 279 0.38 10.50 -21.26
CA ALA A 279 0.40 11.43 -20.16
C ALA A 279 -0.21 12.78 -20.56
N ALA A 280 -0.95 13.42 -19.66
CA ALA A 280 -1.54 14.72 -19.87
C ALA A 280 -0.49 15.85 -19.84
N PRO A 281 -0.73 16.95 -20.55
CA PRO A 281 0.19 18.10 -20.60
C PRO A 281 0.19 18.99 -19.35
N CYS A 282 -0.65 18.73 -18.36
CA CYS A 282 -0.72 19.49 -17.11
C CYS A 282 0.65 19.58 -16.44
N ASP A 283 1.08 20.81 -16.16
CA ASP A 283 2.40 21.10 -15.59
C ASP A 283 2.36 21.59 -14.14
N TYR A 284 1.16 21.82 -13.59
CA TYR A 284 0.98 22.38 -12.26
C TYR A 284 -0.30 21.90 -11.58
N PHE A 285 -0.16 21.47 -10.31
CA PHE A 285 -1.26 21.28 -9.36
C PHE A 285 -0.96 22.01 -8.07
N TYR A 286 -2.02 22.52 -7.40
CA TYR A 286 -1.91 23.13 -6.11
C TYR A 286 -3.21 23.00 -5.33
N PHE A 287 -3.15 22.44 -4.13
CA PHE A 287 -4.27 22.25 -3.22
C PHE A 287 -3.92 22.85 -1.84
N PRO A 288 -4.01 24.19 -1.73
CA PRO A 288 -3.47 24.92 -0.57
C PRO A 288 -4.15 24.62 0.75
N GLU A 289 -5.42 24.20 0.72
CA GLU A 289 -6.24 24.02 1.90
C GLU A 289 -6.56 22.54 2.20
N LEU A 290 -6.09 21.59 1.38
CA LEU A 290 -6.41 20.17 1.54
C LEU A 290 -5.67 19.60 2.76
N LYS A 291 -6.45 19.27 3.82
CA LYS A 291 -5.95 18.76 5.09
C LYS A 291 -6.01 17.25 5.21
N THR A 292 -7.07 16.65 4.66
CA THR A 292 -7.30 15.21 4.82
C THR A 292 -7.85 14.55 3.56
N VAL A 293 -7.32 13.38 3.25
CA VAL A 293 -7.87 12.40 2.32
C VAL A 293 -8.06 11.11 3.11
N SER A 294 -9.32 10.74 3.41
CA SER A 294 -9.57 9.56 4.25
C SER A 294 -9.22 8.24 3.57
N GLY A 295 -9.33 8.21 2.23
CA GLY A 295 -8.87 7.12 1.38
C GLY A 295 -7.45 7.34 0.86
N ASN A 296 -7.16 6.80 -0.31
CA ASN A 296 -5.86 6.87 -0.95
C ASN A 296 -5.70 8.14 -1.79
N LEU A 297 -4.47 8.66 -1.88
CA LEU A 297 -4.10 9.75 -2.76
C LEU A 297 -3.21 9.22 -3.88
N SER A 298 -3.67 9.33 -5.13
CA SER A 298 -2.93 8.88 -6.31
C SER A 298 -2.75 10.01 -7.32
N LEU A 299 -1.51 10.26 -7.70
CA LEU A 299 -1.12 11.22 -8.74
C LEU A 299 -0.29 10.49 -9.80
N SER A 300 -0.75 10.45 -11.06
CA SER A 300 -0.11 9.59 -12.06
C SER A 300 -0.18 10.13 -13.50
N TYR A 301 0.82 9.78 -14.31
CA TYR A 301 0.86 10.04 -15.78
C TYR A 301 0.79 11.52 -16.16
N PHE A 302 1.58 12.37 -15.50
CA PHE A 302 1.75 13.79 -15.84
C PHE A 302 3.20 14.06 -16.18
N ASP A 303 3.54 13.98 -17.47
CA ASP A 303 4.94 14.10 -17.93
C ASP A 303 5.50 15.51 -17.78
N ASN A 304 4.67 16.54 -17.77
CA ASN A 304 5.09 17.93 -17.68
C ASN A 304 5.06 18.48 -16.24
N LEU A 305 4.51 17.75 -15.30
CA LEU A 305 4.41 18.18 -13.92
C LEU A 305 5.81 18.37 -13.32
N SER A 306 6.25 19.61 -13.24
CA SER A 306 7.59 19.98 -12.76
C SER A 306 7.61 20.52 -11.34
N ASN A 307 6.51 21.11 -10.90
CA ASN A 307 6.39 21.66 -9.55
C ASN A 307 5.70 20.63 -8.63
N THR A 308 6.47 19.70 -8.13
CA THR A 308 5.96 18.68 -7.19
C THR A 308 6.42 18.93 -5.77
N GLY A 309 7.21 19.99 -5.54
CA GLY A 309 7.77 20.27 -4.23
C GLY A 309 6.68 20.36 -3.15
N ILE A 310 5.69 21.21 -3.36
CA ILE A 310 4.61 21.42 -2.39
C ILE A 310 3.27 21.52 -3.13
N ILE A 311 2.70 20.39 -3.50
CA ILE A 311 1.34 20.33 -4.07
C ILE A 311 0.30 20.42 -2.95
N PHE A 312 0.58 19.82 -1.80
CA PHE A 312 -0.31 19.67 -0.65
C PHE A 312 0.34 20.27 0.61
N PRO A 313 0.41 21.60 0.74
CA PRO A 313 1.20 22.25 1.82
C PRO A 313 0.67 22.01 3.23
N VAL A 314 -0.62 21.67 3.38
CA VAL A 314 -1.27 21.49 4.69
C VAL A 314 -1.86 20.07 4.89
N LEU A 315 -1.53 19.13 4.01
CA LEU A 315 -2.03 17.75 4.13
C LEU A 315 -1.41 17.09 5.36
N ALA A 316 -2.25 16.81 6.35
CA ALA A 316 -1.85 16.20 7.61
C ALA A 316 -2.02 14.69 7.63
N ALA A 317 -3.00 14.15 6.91
CA ALA A 317 -3.27 12.72 6.86
C ALA A 317 -3.83 12.27 5.51
N ALA A 318 -3.40 11.11 5.07
CA ALA A 318 -3.97 10.37 3.95
C ALA A 318 -3.86 8.86 4.21
N GLY A 319 -4.66 8.06 3.49
CA GLY A 319 -4.42 6.63 3.36
C GLY A 319 -3.11 6.39 2.61
N ASN A 320 -3.10 5.49 1.65
CA ASN A 320 -1.90 5.26 0.84
C ASN A 320 -1.65 6.43 -0.14
N ILE A 321 -0.40 6.77 -0.33
CA ILE A 321 0.02 7.78 -1.31
C ILE A 321 0.80 7.12 -2.43
N THR A 322 0.37 7.35 -3.67
CA THR A 322 1.05 6.83 -4.86
C THR A 322 1.35 7.96 -5.84
N TYR A 323 2.63 8.16 -6.15
CA TYR A 323 3.08 8.93 -7.31
C TYR A 323 3.61 7.95 -8.36
N GLU A 324 3.03 7.93 -9.55
CA GLU A 324 3.39 6.99 -10.62
C GLU A 324 3.63 7.71 -11.94
N ALA A 325 4.75 7.42 -12.60
CA ALA A 325 5.06 7.95 -13.94
C ALA A 325 4.99 9.49 -14.02
N LEU A 326 5.61 10.16 -13.05
CA LEU A 326 5.79 11.61 -13.02
C LEU A 326 7.23 11.94 -13.45
N SER A 327 7.49 11.94 -14.76
CA SER A 327 8.86 11.93 -15.30
C SER A 327 9.65 13.23 -15.04
N ARG A 328 8.99 14.37 -14.77
CA ARG A 328 9.62 15.66 -14.44
C ARG A 328 9.46 16.08 -12.98
N ALA A 329 8.74 15.30 -12.19
CA ALA A 329 8.58 15.57 -10.77
C ALA A 329 9.93 15.53 -10.06
N ASN A 330 10.35 16.63 -9.43
CA ASN A 330 11.66 16.78 -8.83
C ASN A 330 11.68 16.59 -7.30
N ALA A 331 10.54 16.68 -6.65
CA ALA A 331 10.43 16.49 -5.20
C ALA A 331 9.11 15.83 -4.79
N PHE A 332 9.14 15.13 -3.67
CA PHE A 332 7.97 14.65 -2.94
C PHE A 332 8.01 15.25 -1.53
N THR A 333 7.16 16.25 -1.27
CA THR A 333 7.18 17.01 -0.02
C THR A 333 5.78 17.16 0.55
N LEU A 334 5.60 16.74 1.80
CA LEU A 334 4.37 16.91 2.58
C LEU A 334 4.73 17.47 3.95
N PRO A 335 4.76 18.81 4.10
CA PRO A 335 5.33 19.48 5.28
C PRO A 335 4.55 19.21 6.57
N GLU A 336 3.23 19.00 6.48
CA GLU A 336 2.33 18.84 7.61
C GLU A 336 1.90 17.40 7.87
N ALA A 337 2.35 16.44 7.03
CA ALA A 337 1.95 15.05 7.18
C ALA A 337 2.52 14.43 8.48
N GLU A 338 1.62 13.97 9.35
CA GLU A 338 1.95 13.34 10.63
C GLU A 338 1.82 11.82 10.57
N THR A 339 0.80 11.32 9.87
CA THR A 339 0.54 9.90 9.67
C THR A 339 0.07 9.61 8.25
N LEU A 340 0.63 8.61 7.62
CA LEU A 340 0.29 8.17 6.27
C LEU A 340 0.14 6.65 6.24
N GLY A 341 -0.65 6.15 5.29
CA GLY A 341 -0.60 4.74 4.90
C GLY A 341 0.68 4.42 4.13
N ASP A 342 0.59 3.56 3.13
CA ASP A 342 1.75 3.23 2.29
C ASP A 342 2.16 4.42 1.41
N ILE A 343 3.46 4.63 1.26
CA ILE A 343 4.05 5.63 0.37
C ILE A 343 4.73 4.90 -0.77
N SER A 344 4.27 5.12 -2.00
CA SER A 344 4.79 4.47 -3.20
C SER A 344 5.19 5.48 -4.27
N LEU A 345 6.47 5.54 -4.59
CA LEU A 345 7.02 6.37 -5.68
C LEU A 345 7.51 5.45 -6.79
N VAL A 346 6.78 5.43 -7.93
CA VAL A 346 7.02 4.50 -9.04
C VAL A 346 7.35 5.28 -10.31
N SER A 347 8.49 5.00 -10.92
CA SER A 347 8.90 5.62 -12.20
C SER A 347 8.92 7.16 -12.18
N CYS A 348 9.25 7.77 -11.04
CA CYS A 348 9.45 9.21 -10.88
C CYS A 348 10.92 9.56 -11.12
N SER A 349 11.38 9.46 -12.38
CA SER A 349 12.79 9.43 -12.74
C SER A 349 13.57 10.73 -12.49
N ALA A 350 12.91 11.88 -12.44
CA ALA A 350 13.53 13.18 -12.15
C ALA A 350 13.56 13.54 -10.66
N MET A 351 12.97 12.72 -9.80
CA MET A 351 12.82 13.03 -8.37
C MET A 351 14.16 13.02 -7.65
N THR A 352 14.51 14.14 -7.02
CA THR A 352 15.77 14.36 -6.33
C THR A 352 15.64 14.52 -4.83
N GLU A 353 14.42 14.78 -4.34
CA GLU A 353 14.16 15.09 -2.94
C GLU A 353 12.88 14.39 -2.43
N MET A 354 12.95 13.89 -1.20
CA MET A 354 11.80 13.49 -0.39
C MET A 354 11.90 14.17 0.97
N SER A 355 10.83 14.91 1.37
CA SER A 355 10.81 15.63 2.64
C SER A 355 9.45 15.46 3.33
N LEU A 356 9.47 14.81 4.49
CA LEU A 356 8.31 14.53 5.35
C LEU A 356 8.69 14.89 6.81
N PRO A 357 8.86 16.17 7.11
CA PRO A 357 9.52 16.62 8.36
C PRO A 357 8.74 16.32 9.64
N LYS A 358 7.42 16.12 9.55
CA LYS A 358 6.56 15.85 10.72
C LYS A 358 6.07 14.39 10.78
N LEU A 359 6.38 13.56 9.76
CA LEU A 359 5.89 12.20 9.70
C LEU A 359 6.45 11.35 10.86
N THR A 360 5.56 10.83 11.70
CA THR A 360 5.91 9.98 12.85
C THR A 360 5.71 8.50 12.57
N SER A 361 4.75 8.16 11.72
CA SER A 361 4.46 6.79 11.33
C SER A 361 3.90 6.69 9.91
N ALA A 362 4.22 5.58 9.23
CA ALA A 362 3.65 5.23 7.94
C ALA A 362 3.37 3.73 7.85
N GLY A 363 2.64 3.32 6.81
CA GLY A 363 2.57 1.93 6.37
C GLY A 363 3.90 1.46 5.80
N SER A 364 3.92 1.08 4.53
CA SER A 364 5.16 0.79 3.80
C SER A 364 5.72 2.03 3.12
N VAL A 365 7.04 2.08 2.93
CA VAL A 365 7.71 3.08 2.09
C VAL A 365 8.42 2.37 0.96
N ARG A 366 8.03 2.66 -0.30
CA ARG A 366 8.53 1.97 -1.48
C ARG A 366 8.98 2.93 -2.57
N PHE A 367 10.19 2.68 -3.08
CA PHE A 367 10.75 3.36 -4.25
C PHE A 367 11.01 2.35 -5.36
N THR A 368 10.50 2.63 -6.56
CA THR A 368 10.72 1.78 -7.73
C THR A 368 11.00 2.65 -8.96
N GLY A 369 12.19 2.50 -9.55
CA GLY A 369 12.57 3.31 -10.72
C GLY A 369 12.73 4.81 -10.44
N THR A 370 13.03 5.19 -9.19
CA THR A 370 13.24 6.56 -8.72
C THR A 370 14.71 6.71 -8.34
N THR A 371 15.58 6.92 -9.33
CA THR A 371 17.02 6.70 -9.21
C THR A 371 17.84 7.91 -8.78
N LEU A 372 17.25 9.11 -8.74
CA LEU A 372 17.98 10.35 -8.52
C LEU A 372 17.78 10.96 -7.13
N ILE A 373 17.05 10.33 -6.21
CA ILE A 373 16.82 10.89 -4.87
C ILE A 373 18.19 11.04 -4.16
N ARG A 374 18.51 12.29 -3.83
CA ARG A 374 19.73 12.69 -3.15
C ARG A 374 19.51 13.28 -1.78
N LYS A 375 18.27 13.71 -1.49
CA LYS A 375 17.89 14.32 -0.23
C LYS A 375 16.72 13.56 0.35
N PHE A 376 16.93 13.02 1.54
CA PHE A 376 15.94 12.31 2.34
C PHE A 376 15.75 13.04 3.67
N GLU A 377 14.54 13.46 3.98
CA GLU A 377 14.23 14.16 5.24
C GLU A 377 12.96 13.57 5.86
N CYS A 378 13.13 12.60 6.75
CA CYS A 378 12.08 12.04 7.58
C CYS A 378 12.56 12.01 9.05
N PRO A 379 12.86 13.17 9.66
CA PRO A 379 13.56 13.23 10.95
C PRO A 379 12.72 12.76 12.13
N GLU A 380 11.40 12.77 12.02
CA GLU A 380 10.47 12.39 13.08
C GLU A 380 9.91 10.97 12.92
N LEU A 381 10.22 10.27 11.84
CA LEU A 381 9.69 8.93 11.57
C LEU A 381 10.22 7.92 12.59
N VAL A 382 9.30 7.33 13.38
CA VAL A 382 9.61 6.38 14.45
C VAL A 382 9.30 4.94 14.04
N SER A 383 8.22 4.74 13.30
CA SER A 383 7.76 3.39 12.95
C SER A 383 7.17 3.27 11.56
N LEU A 384 7.37 2.09 10.98
CA LEU A 384 6.70 1.61 9.78
C LEU A 384 5.88 0.36 10.13
N ALA A 385 4.58 0.38 9.83
CA ALA A 385 3.70 -0.78 10.00
C ALA A 385 3.87 -1.83 8.89
N GLY A 386 4.59 -1.48 7.83
CA GLY A 386 4.87 -2.33 6.67
C GLY A 386 6.34 -2.32 6.29
N THR A 387 6.61 -2.53 5.01
CA THR A 387 7.94 -2.72 4.43
C THR A 387 8.65 -1.40 4.14
N LEU A 388 9.96 -1.35 4.43
CA LEU A 388 10.86 -0.33 3.91
C LEU A 388 11.61 -0.90 2.69
N HIS A 389 11.21 -0.48 1.48
CA HIS A 389 11.78 -0.95 0.24
C HIS A 389 12.60 0.14 -0.45
N LEU A 390 13.93 0.01 -0.39
CA LEU A 390 14.90 0.95 -0.93
C LEU A 390 15.61 0.32 -2.12
N ASP A 391 15.25 0.74 -3.35
CA ASP A 391 15.91 0.27 -4.56
C ASP A 391 16.46 1.44 -5.38
N ARG A 392 17.71 1.36 -5.78
CA ARG A 392 18.39 2.33 -6.65
C ARG A 392 18.50 3.75 -6.10
N LEU A 393 18.57 3.93 -4.81
CA LEU A 393 18.80 5.23 -4.18
C LEU A 393 20.32 5.48 -4.11
N ILE A 394 20.89 5.94 -5.21
CA ILE A 394 22.34 6.00 -5.43
C ILE A 394 23.10 7.00 -4.54
N ALA A 395 22.39 7.86 -3.82
CA ALA A 395 23.00 8.83 -2.90
C ALA A 395 22.69 8.54 -1.42
N LEU A 396 22.00 7.45 -1.12
CA LEU A 396 21.73 7.06 0.26
C LEU A 396 22.98 6.45 0.89
N THR A 397 23.57 7.12 1.88
CA THR A 397 24.81 6.70 2.55
C THR A 397 24.57 5.86 3.80
N GLY A 398 23.39 5.96 4.43
CA GLY A 398 23.03 5.19 5.61
C GLY A 398 21.58 5.39 6.02
N LEU A 399 20.99 4.39 6.69
CA LEU A 399 19.59 4.46 7.16
C LEU A 399 19.39 5.50 8.26
N GLN A 400 20.29 5.59 9.22
CA GLN A 400 20.19 6.54 10.33
C GLN A 400 20.32 8.00 9.89
N ALA A 401 21.03 8.27 8.79
CA ALA A 401 21.10 9.61 8.21
C ALA A 401 19.77 10.04 7.59
N ALA A 402 19.05 9.09 6.96
CA ALA A 402 17.76 9.33 6.33
C ALA A 402 16.59 9.28 7.33
N PHE A 403 16.67 8.41 8.33
CA PHE A 403 15.61 8.10 9.29
C PHE A 403 16.17 8.04 10.72
N PRO A 404 16.57 9.18 11.31
CA PRO A 404 17.34 9.21 12.55
C PRO A 404 16.58 8.70 13.79
N LYS A 405 15.24 8.70 13.75
CA LYS A 405 14.39 8.23 14.85
C LYS A 405 13.69 6.89 14.58
N LEU A 406 13.89 6.32 13.38
CA LEU A 406 13.26 5.05 13.02
C LEU A 406 13.83 3.93 13.89
N VAL A 407 12.95 3.26 14.63
CA VAL A 407 13.31 2.14 15.52
C VAL A 407 12.44 0.91 15.31
N ARG A 408 11.36 1.01 14.54
CA ARG A 408 10.44 -0.11 14.32
C ARG A 408 10.05 -0.25 12.85
N ILE A 409 10.18 -1.47 12.33
CA ILE A 409 9.75 -1.87 10.98
C ILE A 409 9.00 -3.20 11.13
N ASP A 410 7.67 -3.18 11.05
CA ASP A 410 6.85 -4.40 11.25
C ASP A 410 6.84 -5.32 10.01
N GLY A 411 7.16 -4.79 8.83
CA GLY A 411 7.37 -5.56 7.60
C GLY A 411 8.84 -5.79 7.28
N ASP A 412 9.14 -6.03 6.01
CA ASP A 412 10.49 -6.29 5.52
C ASP A 412 11.33 -5.02 5.39
N LEU A 413 12.65 -5.19 5.52
CA LEU A 413 13.63 -4.21 5.06
C LEU A 413 14.29 -4.75 3.77
N TYR A 414 14.03 -4.12 2.64
CA TYR A 414 14.63 -4.49 1.37
C TYR A 414 15.57 -3.40 0.88
N MET A 415 16.83 -3.74 0.64
CA MET A 415 17.88 -2.82 0.20
C MET A 415 18.58 -3.37 -1.04
N SER A 416 18.44 -2.66 -2.16
CA SER A 416 19.00 -3.07 -3.45
C SER A 416 19.62 -1.89 -4.20
N ASN A 417 20.75 -2.11 -4.83
CA ASN A 417 21.41 -1.13 -5.71
C ASN A 417 21.70 0.23 -5.03
N LEU A 418 22.05 0.23 -3.74
CA LEU A 418 22.42 1.41 -2.96
C LEU A 418 23.94 1.62 -3.03
N SER A 419 24.45 2.14 -4.13
CA SER A 419 25.89 2.19 -4.40
C SER A 419 26.70 3.15 -3.51
N ALA A 420 26.05 4.12 -2.87
CA ALA A 420 26.70 5.03 -1.91
C ALA A 420 26.56 4.58 -0.45
N PHE A 421 25.81 3.49 -0.19
CA PHE A 421 25.60 3.00 1.17
C PHE A 421 26.92 2.40 1.69
N GLU A 422 27.43 2.92 2.80
CA GLU A 422 28.77 2.59 3.30
C GLU A 422 28.84 2.41 4.81
N GLY A 423 29.95 1.83 5.29
CA GLY A 423 30.25 1.68 6.71
C GLY A 423 29.44 0.56 7.37
N THR A 424 28.79 0.86 8.48
CA THR A 424 28.07 -0.12 9.28
C THR A 424 26.57 -0.03 9.05
N LEU A 425 25.95 -1.16 8.67
CA LEU A 425 24.51 -1.36 8.80
C LEU A 425 24.21 -1.95 10.17
N ASP A 426 23.75 -1.12 11.10
CA ASP A 426 23.39 -1.55 12.45
C ASP A 426 21.90 -1.90 12.54
N LEU A 427 21.60 -3.19 12.53
CA LEU A 427 20.25 -3.73 12.68
C LEU A 427 19.81 -3.83 14.15
N SER A 428 20.72 -3.61 15.12
CA SER A 428 20.39 -3.68 16.55
C SER A 428 19.53 -2.52 17.03
N VAL A 429 19.51 -1.44 16.27
CA VAL A 429 18.68 -0.25 16.57
C VAL A 429 17.22 -0.43 16.16
N TYR A 430 16.90 -1.46 15.36
CA TYR A 430 15.56 -1.69 14.83
C TYR A 430 14.89 -2.90 15.50
N THR A 431 13.59 -2.76 15.75
CA THR A 431 12.70 -3.88 16.06
C THR A 431 11.93 -4.25 14.80
N PHE A 432 11.96 -5.53 14.46
CA PHE A 432 11.26 -6.08 13.29
C PHE A 432 10.03 -6.89 13.70
N GLY A 433 9.06 -7.01 12.80
CA GLY A 433 7.96 -7.94 12.97
C GLY A 433 8.43 -9.41 12.95
N PRO A 434 7.65 -10.35 13.50
CA PRO A 434 8.08 -11.74 13.72
C PRO A 434 8.37 -12.52 12.44
N GLU A 435 7.74 -12.14 11.31
CA GLU A 435 7.96 -12.78 9.99
C GLU A 435 8.81 -11.94 9.04
N SER A 436 9.30 -10.79 9.50
CA SER A 436 10.07 -9.86 8.68
C SER A 436 11.40 -10.45 8.21
N VAL A 437 11.81 -10.03 7.01
CA VAL A 437 13.09 -10.38 6.42
C VAL A 437 13.86 -9.11 6.02
N VAL A 438 15.10 -9.01 6.48
CA VAL A 438 16.05 -8.02 5.98
C VAL A 438 16.74 -8.60 4.76
N THR A 439 16.51 -8.00 3.58
CA THR A 439 17.11 -8.43 2.30
C THR A 439 18.14 -7.41 1.83
N LEU A 440 19.36 -7.85 1.65
CA LEU A 440 20.48 -7.05 1.14
C LEU A 440 20.94 -7.60 -0.20
N GLN A 441 20.99 -6.75 -1.23
CA GLN A 441 21.43 -7.17 -2.57
C GLN A 441 22.77 -6.57 -3.01
N ALA A 442 23.41 -7.22 -3.96
CA ALA A 442 24.82 -7.08 -4.36
C ALA A 442 25.39 -5.64 -4.34
N ALA A 443 24.77 -4.68 -5.05
CA ALA A 443 25.33 -3.33 -5.13
C ALA A 443 25.32 -2.58 -3.79
N THR A 444 24.36 -2.90 -2.90
CA THR A 444 24.30 -2.35 -1.53
C THR A 444 25.45 -2.85 -0.66
N LEU A 445 25.96 -4.06 -0.96
CA LEU A 445 26.97 -4.72 -0.15
C LEU A 445 28.42 -4.24 -0.45
N CYS A 446 28.61 -3.48 -1.54
CA CYS A 446 29.97 -3.17 -2.05
C CYS A 446 30.83 -2.33 -1.08
N ASN A 447 30.21 -1.41 -0.35
CA ASN A 447 30.89 -0.46 0.53
C ASN A 447 30.55 -0.68 2.01
N LEU A 448 29.82 -1.75 2.35
CA LEU A 448 29.61 -2.13 3.73
C LEU A 448 30.88 -2.70 4.34
N GLU A 449 31.19 -2.25 5.56
CA GLU A 449 32.29 -2.78 6.38
C GLU A 449 31.75 -3.79 7.40
N THR A 450 30.57 -3.50 7.96
CA THR A 450 29.97 -4.34 9.01
C THR A 450 28.45 -4.39 8.88
N ILE A 451 27.89 -5.58 9.08
CA ILE A 451 26.47 -5.78 9.39
C ILE A 451 26.40 -6.15 10.86
N ALA A 452 25.90 -5.22 11.68
CA ALA A 452 25.74 -5.42 13.10
C ALA A 452 24.28 -5.76 13.44
N GLY A 453 24.08 -6.58 14.45
CA GLY A 453 22.74 -6.93 14.96
C GLY A 453 22.75 -7.24 16.44
N PRO A 454 21.57 -7.40 17.06
CA PRO A 454 21.45 -7.82 18.45
C PRO A 454 21.90 -9.27 18.61
N ASP A 455 22.23 -9.66 19.84
CA ASP A 455 22.56 -11.05 20.18
C ASP A 455 21.47 -12.02 19.74
N ASN A 456 20.20 -11.64 19.89
CA ASN A 456 19.04 -12.37 19.39
C ASN A 456 18.31 -11.57 18.32
N PHE A 457 18.45 -11.97 17.07
CA PHE A 457 17.81 -11.32 15.92
C PHE A 457 16.56 -12.10 15.49
N GLU A 458 15.39 -11.56 15.80
CA GLU A 458 14.10 -12.24 15.61
C GLU A 458 13.58 -12.22 14.17
N ALA A 459 14.19 -11.41 13.29
CA ALA A 459 13.88 -11.39 11.86
C ALA A 459 14.75 -12.35 11.04
N GLY A 460 14.42 -12.53 9.77
CA GLY A 460 15.28 -13.19 8.79
C GLY A 460 16.32 -12.22 8.22
N LEU A 461 17.48 -12.75 7.82
CA LEU A 461 18.51 -12.01 7.07
C LEU A 461 18.83 -12.77 5.78
N LEU A 462 18.50 -12.15 4.64
CA LEU A 462 18.83 -12.66 3.31
C LEU A 462 19.90 -11.77 2.66
N ILE A 463 21.03 -12.35 2.34
CA ILE A 463 22.15 -11.68 1.66
C ILE A 463 22.33 -12.30 0.29
N ASN A 464 22.04 -11.54 -0.75
CA ASN A 464 22.10 -11.98 -2.13
C ASN A 464 23.22 -11.30 -2.91
N GLY A 465 24.24 -12.07 -3.23
CA GLY A 465 25.41 -11.65 -4.00
C GLY A 465 25.24 -11.73 -5.52
N THR A 466 24.06 -12.12 -6.02
CA THR A 466 23.83 -12.22 -7.47
C THR A 466 23.98 -10.86 -8.14
N GLY A 467 24.84 -10.79 -9.17
CA GLY A 467 25.12 -9.54 -9.88
C GLY A 467 26.31 -8.75 -9.31
N PHE A 468 26.96 -9.21 -8.25
CA PHE A 468 28.19 -8.60 -7.74
C PHE A 468 29.31 -8.73 -8.79
N THR A 469 29.88 -7.62 -9.24
CA THR A 469 30.89 -7.62 -10.31
C THR A 469 32.05 -6.73 -9.95
N PRO A 470 33.26 -7.30 -9.76
CA PRO A 470 33.57 -8.74 -9.69
C PRO A 470 33.04 -9.39 -8.41
N SER A 471 32.61 -10.65 -8.49
CA SER A 471 32.19 -11.40 -7.31
C SER A 471 33.36 -11.56 -6.33
N PRO A 472 33.21 -11.26 -5.02
CA PRO A 472 34.30 -11.28 -4.06
C PRO A 472 34.73 -12.72 -3.71
N LYS A 473 36.04 -12.88 -3.35
CA LYS A 473 36.57 -14.16 -2.86
C LYS A 473 36.22 -14.43 -1.40
N THR A 474 36.03 -13.38 -0.61
CA THR A 474 35.56 -13.39 0.78
C THR A 474 34.40 -12.41 0.91
N LEU A 475 33.56 -12.53 1.92
CA LEU A 475 32.52 -11.51 2.15
C LEU A 475 33.21 -10.14 2.34
N PRO A 476 32.69 -9.06 1.70
CA PRO A 476 33.30 -7.73 1.78
C PRO A 476 33.03 -7.03 3.12
N PHE A 477 32.24 -7.62 4.00
CA PHE A 477 31.82 -7.09 5.30
C PHE A 477 31.98 -8.15 6.41
N ALA A 478 32.09 -7.68 7.63
CA ALA A 478 32.08 -8.50 8.82
C ALA A 478 30.67 -8.58 9.44
N PHE A 479 30.39 -9.62 10.22
CA PHE A 479 29.24 -9.71 11.09
C PHE A 479 29.64 -9.34 12.52
N SER A 480 28.77 -8.59 13.22
CA SER A 480 28.92 -8.25 14.63
C SER A 480 27.61 -8.49 15.37
N GLY A 481 27.64 -9.13 16.52
CA GLY A 481 26.45 -9.63 17.20
C GLY A 481 25.94 -10.96 16.59
N PHE A 482 24.62 -11.14 16.49
CA PHE A 482 23.98 -12.30 15.88
C PHE A 482 24.38 -13.65 16.51
N LYS A 483 24.31 -13.80 17.83
CA LYS A 483 24.48 -15.13 18.42
C LYS A 483 23.35 -16.07 18.05
N SER A 484 22.11 -15.53 18.02
CA SER A 484 20.93 -16.23 17.54
C SER A 484 20.23 -15.42 16.45
N ILE A 485 19.81 -16.09 15.39
CA ILE A 485 19.08 -15.48 14.29
C ILE A 485 17.92 -16.38 13.84
N ARG A 486 16.74 -15.79 13.58
CA ARG A 486 15.59 -16.61 13.17
C ARG A 486 15.85 -17.31 11.85
N SER A 487 16.17 -16.60 10.79
CA SER A 487 16.47 -17.17 9.48
C SER A 487 17.68 -16.48 8.86
N PHE A 488 18.62 -17.26 8.39
CA PHE A 488 19.82 -16.75 7.74
C PHE A 488 20.00 -17.39 6.37
N HIS A 489 20.00 -16.57 5.33
CA HIS A 489 20.18 -17.04 3.97
C HIS A 489 21.26 -16.24 3.23
N ILE A 490 22.27 -16.93 2.74
CA ILE A 490 23.30 -16.38 1.83
C ILE A 490 23.19 -17.08 0.49
N THR A 491 23.14 -16.31 -0.60
CA THR A 491 23.07 -16.84 -1.95
C THR A 491 23.84 -16.00 -2.97
N GLY A 492 24.22 -16.59 -4.09
CA GLY A 492 24.67 -15.88 -5.30
C GLY A 492 26.11 -15.38 -5.29
N PHE A 493 26.95 -15.72 -4.33
CA PHE A 493 28.37 -15.34 -4.30
C PHE A 493 29.26 -16.35 -5.03
N SER A 494 29.33 -16.23 -6.34
CA SER A 494 29.94 -17.23 -7.23
C SER A 494 31.48 -17.32 -7.19
N ALA A 495 32.19 -16.44 -6.49
CA ALA A 495 33.67 -16.44 -6.39
C ALA A 495 34.16 -16.71 -4.96
N LEU A 496 33.30 -16.91 -3.97
CA LEU A 496 33.74 -17.18 -2.60
C LEU A 496 34.64 -18.43 -2.55
N THR A 497 35.74 -18.33 -1.85
CA THR A 497 36.64 -19.45 -1.52
C THR A 497 36.50 -19.90 -0.07
N GLU A 498 36.05 -19.02 0.79
CA GLU A 498 35.78 -19.30 2.19
C GLU A 498 34.57 -18.53 2.71
N LEU A 499 33.87 -19.12 3.68
CA LEU A 499 32.76 -18.51 4.41
C LEU A 499 32.76 -19.04 5.84
N SER A 500 32.87 -18.13 6.80
CA SER A 500 32.76 -18.44 8.23
C SER A 500 31.81 -17.43 8.89
N LEU A 501 30.87 -17.94 9.70
CA LEU A 501 29.83 -17.14 10.34
C LEU A 501 29.81 -17.38 11.86
N PRO A 502 29.68 -16.34 12.70
CA PRO A 502 29.74 -16.42 14.15
C PRO A 502 28.40 -16.76 14.82
N ILE A 503 27.47 -17.42 14.11
CA ILE A 503 26.11 -17.71 14.59
C ILE A 503 26.17 -18.97 15.46
N GLU A 504 25.61 -18.88 16.69
CA GLU A 504 25.55 -20.00 17.65
C GLU A 504 24.29 -20.86 17.48
N THR A 505 23.13 -20.20 17.19
CA THR A 505 21.84 -20.87 16.95
C THR A 505 21.02 -20.14 15.89
N CYS A 506 20.18 -20.88 15.15
CA CYS A 506 19.18 -20.31 14.24
C CYS A 506 17.98 -21.27 14.10
N ASP A 507 16.86 -20.76 13.57
CA ASP A 507 15.77 -21.63 13.15
C ASP A 507 16.05 -22.21 11.78
N ASP A 508 16.35 -21.34 10.79
CA ASP A 508 16.68 -21.74 9.43
C ASP A 508 18.05 -21.18 9.00
N LEU A 509 18.85 -22.03 8.40
CA LEU A 509 20.12 -21.67 7.77
C LEU A 509 20.11 -22.19 6.33
N THR A 510 20.18 -21.28 5.37
CA THR A 510 20.29 -21.61 3.93
C THR A 510 21.54 -21.00 3.35
N LEU A 511 22.40 -21.83 2.76
CA LEU A 511 23.59 -21.45 2.02
C LEU A 511 23.46 -22.05 0.62
N GLU A 512 23.28 -21.17 -0.38
CA GLU A 512 22.92 -21.63 -1.73
C GLU A 512 23.70 -20.92 -2.82
N SER A 513 24.12 -21.65 -3.84
CA SER A 513 24.74 -21.10 -5.05
C SER A 513 25.95 -20.18 -4.74
N CYS A 514 26.72 -20.56 -3.73
CA CYS A 514 27.93 -19.87 -3.31
C CYS A 514 29.18 -20.72 -3.63
N GLY A 515 30.31 -20.06 -3.92
CA GLY A 515 31.59 -20.70 -4.07
C GLY A 515 32.19 -20.61 -5.47
N SER A 516 33.53 -20.57 -5.48
CA SER A 516 34.35 -20.44 -6.69
C SER A 516 34.45 -21.76 -7.47
N SER A 517 35.02 -21.68 -8.68
CA SER A 517 35.47 -22.85 -9.44
C SER A 517 36.56 -23.68 -8.74
N SER A 518 37.21 -23.09 -7.73
CA SER A 518 38.22 -23.79 -6.92
C SER A 518 37.66 -24.43 -5.64
N GLY A 519 36.35 -24.38 -5.43
CA GLY A 519 35.63 -24.85 -4.23
C GLY A 519 35.35 -23.76 -3.22
N LEU A 520 34.53 -24.12 -2.24
CA LEU A 520 34.17 -23.28 -1.10
C LEU A 520 34.51 -24.02 0.21
N ARG A 521 35.26 -23.39 1.09
CA ARG A 521 35.43 -23.81 2.48
C ARG A 521 34.37 -23.07 3.34
N LEU A 522 33.35 -23.79 3.74
CA LEU A 522 32.32 -23.33 4.67
C LEU A 522 32.63 -23.83 6.07
N GLU A 523 32.74 -22.95 7.05
CA GLU A 523 32.93 -23.30 8.45
C GLU A 523 31.99 -22.49 9.36
N MET A 524 31.24 -23.21 10.22
CA MET A 524 30.38 -22.62 11.24
C MET A 524 30.90 -23.03 12.62
N PRO A 525 31.95 -22.35 13.13
CA PRO A 525 32.76 -22.86 14.25
C PRO A 525 32.03 -22.87 15.60
N VAL A 526 30.96 -22.09 15.71
CA VAL A 526 30.22 -21.94 16.97
C VAL A 526 28.78 -22.42 16.92
N LEU A 527 28.28 -22.78 15.75
CA LEU A 527 26.89 -23.23 15.56
C LEU A 527 26.63 -24.53 16.31
N THR A 528 25.71 -24.51 17.27
CA THR A 528 25.37 -25.65 18.13
C THR A 528 24.02 -26.27 17.78
N GLU A 529 23.08 -25.49 17.28
CA GLU A 529 21.72 -25.92 17.00
C GLU A 529 21.11 -25.16 15.80
N VAL A 530 20.39 -25.89 14.96
CA VAL A 530 19.46 -25.35 13.97
C VAL A 530 18.07 -25.92 14.30
N ARG A 531 17.12 -25.06 14.69
CA ARG A 531 15.83 -25.52 15.22
C ARG A 531 14.90 -26.07 14.15
N ARG A 532 15.07 -25.66 12.89
CA ARG A 532 14.25 -26.12 11.75
C ARG A 532 15.11 -26.69 10.63
N MET A 533 15.61 -25.86 9.71
CA MET A 533 16.25 -26.34 8.48
C MET A 533 17.68 -25.84 8.31
N LEU A 534 18.59 -26.75 8.05
CA LEU A 534 19.94 -26.48 7.59
C LEU A 534 20.09 -26.96 6.13
N LEU A 535 20.19 -26.04 5.20
CA LEU A 535 20.27 -26.31 3.77
C LEU A 535 21.57 -25.77 3.20
N CYS A 536 22.46 -26.63 2.73
CA CYS A 536 23.68 -26.28 2.00
C CYS A 536 23.57 -26.84 0.58
N LYS A 537 23.26 -25.95 -0.39
CA LYS A 537 22.96 -26.36 -1.77
C LYS A 537 23.91 -25.71 -2.76
N ASN A 538 24.37 -26.48 -3.75
CA ASN A 538 25.16 -25.96 -4.87
C ASN A 538 26.39 -25.13 -4.45
N LEU A 539 27.16 -25.64 -3.49
CA LEU A 539 28.36 -25.00 -2.97
C LEU A 539 29.57 -25.36 -3.85
N GLY A 540 30.10 -24.39 -4.59
CA GLY A 540 31.23 -24.58 -5.53
C GLY A 540 30.80 -25.07 -6.93
N ARG A 541 31.79 -25.36 -7.78
CA ARG A 541 31.60 -25.87 -9.15
C ARG A 541 32.17 -27.30 -9.34
N MET A 542 31.79 -27.93 -10.44
CA MET A 542 31.99 -29.37 -10.79
C MET A 542 33.38 -29.95 -10.53
N ASP A 543 34.44 -29.18 -10.71
CA ASP A 543 35.82 -29.67 -10.66
C ASP A 543 36.58 -29.33 -9.37
N SER A 544 35.88 -28.74 -8.40
CA SER A 544 36.50 -28.19 -7.18
C SER A 544 36.08 -28.95 -5.93
N GLY A 545 37.03 -29.16 -5.01
CA GLY A 545 36.75 -29.69 -3.68
C GLY A 545 36.08 -28.64 -2.79
N SER A 546 34.82 -28.81 -2.43
CA SER A 546 34.17 -27.99 -1.38
C SER A 546 34.19 -28.72 -0.05
N ALA A 547 34.35 -27.97 1.04
CA ALA A 547 34.33 -28.47 2.39
C ALA A 547 33.25 -27.75 3.22
N VAL A 548 32.47 -28.51 3.96
CA VAL A 548 31.42 -28.00 4.85
C VAL A 548 31.69 -28.55 6.26
N SER A 549 31.82 -27.67 7.26
CA SER A 549 32.18 -28.04 8.62
C SER A 549 31.29 -27.34 9.66
N PHE A 550 30.68 -28.14 10.52
CA PHE A 550 29.86 -27.70 11.65
C PHE A 550 30.36 -28.41 12.94
N PRO A 551 31.51 -28.01 13.48
CA PRO A 551 32.21 -28.77 14.50
C PRO A 551 31.49 -28.89 15.82
N LYS A 552 30.53 -27.99 16.12
CA LYS A 552 29.77 -27.99 17.38
C LYS A 552 28.28 -28.29 17.21
N LEU A 553 27.80 -28.52 15.98
CA LEU A 553 26.40 -28.76 15.71
C LEU A 553 25.92 -30.08 16.27
N ARG A 554 24.96 -30.04 17.22
CA ARG A 554 24.41 -31.25 17.86
C ARG A 554 23.04 -31.64 17.31
N ASN A 555 22.20 -30.64 17.00
CA ASN A 555 20.82 -30.91 16.64
C ASN A 555 20.39 -30.09 15.42
N VAL A 556 19.58 -30.72 14.53
CA VAL A 556 18.82 -30.05 13.47
C VAL A 556 17.36 -30.51 13.57
N GLY A 557 16.45 -29.58 13.86
CA GLY A 557 15.10 -29.92 14.30
C GLY A 557 14.18 -30.48 13.24
N ARG A 558 14.35 -30.16 11.94
CA ARG A 558 13.45 -30.66 10.88
C ARG A 558 14.19 -31.24 9.70
N GLN A 559 15.10 -30.49 9.06
CA GLN A 559 15.84 -30.95 7.88
C GLN A 559 17.30 -30.54 7.92
N LEU A 560 18.18 -31.49 7.67
CA LEU A 560 19.58 -31.28 7.30
C LEU A 560 19.81 -31.77 5.87
N ALA A 561 20.06 -30.85 4.92
CA ALA A 561 20.39 -31.19 3.55
C ALA A 561 21.72 -30.55 3.11
N ILE A 562 22.69 -31.37 2.74
CA ILE A 562 23.99 -30.92 2.23
C ILE A 562 24.25 -31.66 0.91
N TYR A 563 24.19 -30.90 -0.19
CA TYR A 563 24.44 -31.47 -1.52
C TYR A 563 24.91 -30.42 -2.55
N THR A 564 25.57 -30.88 -3.58
CA THR A 564 25.85 -30.08 -4.78
C THR A 564 25.37 -30.86 -5.99
N ASN A 565 24.66 -30.18 -6.92
CA ASN A 565 24.17 -30.85 -8.14
C ASN A 565 25.28 -31.22 -9.12
N ALA A 566 26.46 -30.61 -8.94
CA ALA A 566 27.53 -30.69 -9.93
C ALA A 566 28.92 -30.48 -9.34
N GLY A 567 29.09 -30.56 -8.04
CA GLY A 567 30.35 -30.24 -7.37
C GLY A 567 30.97 -31.44 -6.66
N ASN A 568 32.28 -31.34 -6.39
CA ASN A 568 33.02 -32.27 -5.54
C ASN A 568 32.94 -31.80 -4.08
N LEU A 569 32.11 -32.44 -3.26
CA LEU A 569 32.00 -32.20 -1.84
C LEU A 569 33.01 -33.13 -1.13
N SER A 570 34.19 -32.60 -0.80
CA SER A 570 35.31 -33.37 -0.28
C SER A 570 35.33 -33.54 1.22
N VAL A 571 34.65 -32.67 1.94
CA VAL A 571 34.53 -32.76 3.42
C VAL A 571 33.11 -32.41 3.85
N ILE A 572 32.50 -33.28 4.66
CA ILE A 572 31.30 -32.98 5.45
C ILE A 572 31.64 -33.26 6.92
N GLY A 573 31.96 -32.23 7.68
CA GLY A 573 32.37 -32.27 9.07
C GLY A 573 31.22 -32.03 10.03
N LEU A 574 30.68 -33.11 10.61
CA LEU A 574 29.57 -33.11 11.58
C LEU A 574 29.92 -34.04 12.78
N PRO A 575 31.06 -33.79 13.46
CA PRO A 575 31.63 -34.76 14.40
C PRO A 575 30.79 -34.99 15.66
N VAL A 576 29.93 -34.04 16.06
CA VAL A 576 29.13 -34.10 17.28
C VAL A 576 27.63 -34.08 17.04
N LEU A 577 27.20 -34.22 15.79
CA LEU A 577 25.75 -34.25 15.44
C LEU A 577 25.10 -35.48 16.10
N GLU A 578 24.07 -35.24 16.89
CA GLU A 578 23.39 -36.29 17.66
C GLU A 578 22.00 -36.62 17.13
N LYS A 579 21.25 -35.57 16.65
CA LYS A 579 19.86 -35.74 16.21
C LYS A 579 19.52 -34.91 15.01
N VAL A 580 18.70 -35.45 14.07
CA VAL A 580 18.10 -34.73 12.95
C VAL A 580 16.61 -35.11 12.84
N GLY A 581 15.76 -34.13 12.59
CA GLY A 581 14.34 -34.32 12.35
C GLY A 581 13.48 -34.27 13.61
N ASN A 582 12.18 -34.17 13.39
CA ASN A 582 11.13 -34.15 14.44
C ASN A 582 9.93 -35.05 14.08
N GLY A 583 10.04 -35.84 13.04
CA GLY A 583 8.99 -36.73 12.58
C GLY A 583 7.95 -36.07 11.66
N GLU A 584 7.98 -34.76 11.50
CA GLU A 584 7.09 -34.04 10.58
C GLU A 584 7.61 -34.12 9.13
N PRO A 585 6.73 -34.24 8.12
CA PRO A 585 7.13 -34.19 6.74
C PRO A 585 7.87 -32.90 6.38
N VAL A 586 8.89 -33.03 5.55
CA VAL A 586 9.71 -31.90 5.09
C VAL A 586 9.15 -31.30 3.80
N ALA A 587 8.65 -32.15 2.90
CA ALA A 587 8.06 -31.75 1.62
C ALA A 587 6.73 -32.48 1.39
N GLU A 588 5.87 -31.88 0.56
CA GLU A 588 4.60 -32.50 0.13
C GLU A 588 4.83 -33.71 -0.78
N SER A 589 5.95 -33.70 -1.52
CA SER A 589 6.35 -34.82 -2.37
C SER A 589 7.14 -35.85 -1.60
N ALA A 590 6.68 -37.09 -1.61
CA ALA A 590 7.40 -38.20 -0.98
C ALA A 590 8.82 -38.43 -1.55
N ALA A 591 9.12 -37.92 -2.75
CA ALA A 591 10.43 -38.03 -3.38
C ALA A 591 11.48 -37.10 -2.75
N ASP A 592 11.04 -36.02 -2.10
CA ASP A 592 11.91 -34.98 -1.52
C ASP A 592 11.77 -34.89 0.02
N ASP A 593 11.01 -35.80 0.60
CA ASP A 593 10.69 -35.82 2.03
C ASP A 593 11.80 -36.53 2.86
N TYR A 594 12.97 -35.89 2.93
CA TYR A 594 14.09 -36.38 3.73
C TYR A 594 14.42 -35.41 4.88
N ALA A 595 14.33 -35.89 6.11
CA ALA A 595 14.83 -35.15 7.27
C ALA A 595 16.37 -35.02 7.22
N LEU A 596 17.07 -36.08 6.79
CA LEU A 596 18.50 -36.07 6.55
C LEU A 596 18.81 -36.37 5.10
N MET A 597 19.47 -35.44 4.39
CA MET A 597 19.95 -35.64 3.02
C MET A 597 21.41 -35.22 2.92
N LEU A 598 22.30 -36.18 2.76
CA LEU A 598 23.74 -35.95 2.63
C LEU A 598 24.28 -36.60 1.35
N MET A 599 25.03 -35.83 0.55
CA MET A 599 25.61 -36.33 -0.71
C MET A 599 27.15 -36.19 -0.70
N PRO A 600 27.84 -37.09 -0.02
CA PRO A 600 29.29 -37.09 0.02
C PRO A 600 29.87 -37.57 -1.32
N THR A 601 30.34 -36.64 -2.16
CA THR A 601 30.78 -36.98 -3.54
C THR A 601 32.28 -37.11 -3.69
N GLY A 602 33.10 -36.55 -2.77
CA GLY A 602 34.55 -36.48 -2.88
C GLY A 602 35.32 -36.75 -1.62
N CYS A 603 34.72 -37.36 -0.61
CA CYS A 603 35.34 -37.65 0.70
C CYS A 603 36.27 -38.85 0.59
N THR A 604 37.53 -38.63 0.15
CA THR A 604 38.50 -39.70 -0.12
C THR A 604 38.91 -40.52 1.06
N ASP A 605 38.78 -39.99 2.28
CA ASP A 605 39.05 -40.68 3.54
C ASP A 605 37.83 -41.37 4.16
N GLY A 606 36.73 -41.38 3.38
CA GLY A 606 35.42 -41.82 3.86
C GLY A 606 34.61 -40.66 4.44
N PHE A 607 33.37 -40.99 4.87
CA PHE A 607 32.44 -40.04 5.45
C PHE A 607 31.88 -40.63 6.75
N SER A 608 31.84 -39.85 7.83
CA SER A 608 31.40 -40.34 9.13
C SER A 608 30.59 -39.32 9.94
N LEU A 609 29.51 -39.82 10.54
CA LEU A 609 28.71 -39.14 11.57
C LEU A 609 28.80 -39.93 12.89
N PRO A 610 29.91 -39.79 13.63
CA PRO A 610 30.23 -40.72 14.71
C PRO A 610 29.30 -40.64 15.93
N GLN A 611 28.59 -39.52 16.12
CA GLN A 611 27.70 -39.29 17.28
C GLN A 611 26.21 -39.27 16.90
N LEU A 612 25.85 -39.42 15.62
CA LEU A 612 24.45 -39.41 15.21
C LEU A 612 23.71 -40.60 15.75
N LYS A 613 22.73 -40.34 16.63
CA LYS A 613 21.93 -41.36 17.34
C LYS A 613 20.58 -41.62 16.69
N THR A 614 19.92 -40.53 16.26
CA THR A 614 18.55 -40.63 15.75
C THR A 614 18.32 -39.72 14.52
N VAL A 615 17.54 -40.22 13.56
CA VAL A 615 16.94 -39.47 12.51
C VAL A 615 15.42 -39.64 12.57
N ASP A 616 14.70 -38.59 12.96
CA ASP A 616 13.24 -38.59 13.01
C ASP A 616 12.66 -38.16 11.65
N GLY A 617 12.50 -39.10 10.75
CA GLY A 617 12.08 -38.96 9.34
C GLY A 617 12.90 -39.85 8.42
N ASN A 618 12.85 -39.59 7.13
CA ASN A 618 13.62 -40.33 6.12
C ASN A 618 15.08 -39.84 6.09
N ALA A 619 16.01 -40.77 5.84
CA ALA A 619 17.45 -40.49 5.70
C ALA A 619 17.98 -40.94 4.34
N LEU A 620 18.68 -40.03 3.64
CA LEU A 620 19.32 -40.30 2.35
C LEU A 620 20.82 -40.01 2.43
N PHE A 621 21.61 -41.03 2.11
CA PHE A 621 23.06 -40.93 1.80
C PHE A 621 23.26 -41.32 0.35
N SER A 622 23.39 -40.32 -0.54
CA SER A 622 23.42 -40.57 -1.97
C SER A 622 24.57 -39.85 -2.67
N THR A 623 24.94 -40.38 -3.80
CA THR A 623 25.95 -39.79 -4.70
C THR A 623 25.29 -39.49 -6.05
N TRP A 624 25.15 -38.22 -6.41
CA TRP A 624 24.41 -37.80 -7.62
C TRP A 624 25.13 -38.00 -8.95
N THR A 625 26.45 -38.11 -8.92
CA THR A 625 27.20 -38.21 -10.18
C THR A 625 28.09 -39.44 -10.22
N ALA A 626 27.81 -40.34 -11.18
CA ALA A 626 28.47 -41.62 -11.37
C ALA A 626 29.98 -41.54 -11.65
N ALA A 627 30.47 -40.44 -12.21
CA ALA A 627 31.83 -40.37 -12.78
C ALA A 627 32.89 -39.96 -11.75
N THR A 628 32.55 -39.37 -10.58
CA THR A 628 33.52 -38.70 -9.72
C THR A 628 33.45 -39.07 -8.23
N THR A 629 32.57 -40.01 -7.85
CA THR A 629 32.43 -40.39 -6.44
C THR A 629 33.67 -41.12 -5.92
N LYS A 630 34.32 -40.55 -4.92
CA LYS A 630 35.53 -41.06 -4.30
C LYS A 630 35.33 -41.29 -2.79
N VAL A 631 34.18 -41.84 -2.40
CA VAL A 631 33.82 -42.10 -1.00
C VAL A 631 33.97 -43.59 -0.70
N PRO A 632 35.06 -44.05 -0.08
CA PRO A 632 35.29 -45.47 0.15
C PRO A 632 34.37 -46.07 1.23
N GLY A 633 33.86 -45.25 2.15
CA GLY A 633 32.96 -45.72 3.18
C GLY A 633 32.06 -44.63 3.73
N ILE A 634 30.87 -45.04 4.23
CA ILE A 634 29.91 -44.21 4.98
C ILE A 634 29.69 -44.86 6.33
N ALA A 635 29.91 -44.08 7.40
CA ALA A 635 29.82 -44.59 8.77
C ALA A 635 28.92 -43.73 9.65
N CYS A 636 27.90 -44.36 10.24
CA CYS A 636 27.05 -43.84 11.29
C CYS A 636 27.01 -44.83 12.47
N PRO A 637 28.18 -45.07 13.15
CA PRO A 637 28.33 -46.19 14.11
C PRO A 637 27.45 -46.03 15.37
N ALA A 638 27.02 -44.85 15.73
CA ALA A 638 26.14 -44.57 16.87
C ALA A 638 24.65 -44.54 16.50
N LEU A 639 24.28 -44.61 15.21
CA LEU A 639 22.89 -44.49 14.75
C LEU A 639 22.06 -45.71 15.22
N THR A 640 21.07 -45.44 16.08
CA THR A 640 20.20 -46.47 16.63
C THR A 640 18.84 -46.52 15.95
N SER A 641 18.34 -45.38 15.46
CA SER A 641 16.98 -45.27 14.91
C SER A 641 16.88 -44.29 13.73
N VAL A 642 16.20 -44.73 12.70
CA VAL A 642 15.64 -43.91 11.60
C VAL A 642 14.15 -44.22 11.60
N THR A 643 13.30 -43.24 11.96
CA THR A 643 11.84 -43.47 12.08
C THR A 643 11.17 -43.62 10.70
N GLY A 644 11.79 -43.10 9.65
CA GLY A 644 11.42 -43.25 8.25
C GLY A 644 12.26 -44.29 7.50
N ASN A 645 12.41 -44.08 6.21
CA ASN A 645 13.20 -44.91 5.31
C ASN A 645 14.68 -44.51 5.37
N LEU A 646 15.58 -45.51 5.42
CA LEU A 646 17.01 -45.31 5.24
C LEU A 646 17.37 -45.67 3.79
N GLU A 647 17.86 -44.71 3.02
CA GLU A 647 18.33 -44.92 1.65
C GLU A 647 19.82 -44.62 1.53
N ILE A 648 20.57 -45.54 0.95
CA ILE A 648 22.03 -45.41 0.76
C ILE A 648 22.35 -45.72 -0.68
N GLY A 649 23.10 -44.84 -1.33
CA GLY A 649 23.35 -44.93 -2.76
C GLY A 649 22.18 -44.38 -3.57
N HIS A 650 22.05 -44.78 -4.84
CA HIS A 650 21.01 -44.27 -5.73
C HIS A 650 20.16 -45.39 -6.33
N THR A 651 18.86 -45.20 -6.35
CA THR A 651 17.91 -46.17 -6.98
C THR A 651 17.98 -46.16 -8.51
N ASN A 652 18.46 -45.07 -9.11
CA ASN A 652 18.62 -44.97 -10.57
C ASN A 652 19.90 -45.66 -11.02
N THR A 653 19.78 -46.65 -11.88
CA THR A 653 20.87 -47.50 -12.42
C THR A 653 21.91 -46.72 -13.22
N SER A 654 21.64 -45.50 -13.64
CA SER A 654 22.58 -44.60 -14.32
C SER A 654 23.67 -44.06 -13.40
N TYR A 655 23.48 -44.13 -12.08
CA TYR A 655 24.39 -43.56 -11.07
C TYR A 655 25.07 -44.68 -10.26
N LYS A 656 25.93 -45.44 -10.88
CA LYS A 656 26.72 -46.47 -10.23
C LYS A 656 27.99 -45.86 -9.62
N THR A 657 28.24 -46.10 -8.34
CA THR A 657 29.53 -45.81 -7.74
C THR A 657 30.28 -47.09 -7.42
N SER A 658 31.52 -47.21 -7.91
CA SER A 658 32.42 -48.32 -7.60
C SER A 658 33.32 -48.08 -6.39
N ALA A 659 33.30 -46.88 -5.79
CA ALA A 659 34.25 -46.47 -4.76
C ALA A 659 33.83 -46.96 -3.35
N THR A 660 32.52 -47.00 -3.06
CA THR A 660 32.06 -47.34 -1.71
C THR A 660 32.17 -48.84 -1.46
N THR A 661 33.03 -49.22 -0.53
CA THR A 661 33.31 -50.61 -0.16
C THR A 661 32.82 -50.96 1.26
N THR A 662 32.60 -49.94 2.11
CA THR A 662 32.22 -50.14 3.50
C THR A 662 31.05 -49.26 3.90
N LEU A 663 30.12 -49.84 4.67
CA LEU A 663 29.03 -49.13 5.37
C LEU A 663 29.08 -49.55 6.85
N ASP A 664 29.02 -48.57 7.77
CA ASP A 664 28.93 -48.89 9.21
C ASP A 664 27.68 -48.27 9.85
N PHE A 665 26.69 -49.11 10.06
CA PHE A 665 25.43 -48.85 10.75
C PHE A 665 25.21 -49.88 11.88
N SER A 666 26.27 -50.25 12.54
CA SER A 666 26.30 -51.39 13.43
C SER A 666 25.39 -51.31 14.65
N GLN A 667 24.99 -50.10 15.06
CA GLN A 667 24.06 -49.89 16.16
C GLN A 667 22.61 -49.70 15.70
N LEU A 668 22.31 -49.70 14.40
CA LEU A 668 20.95 -49.51 13.90
C LEU A 668 20.02 -50.62 14.39
N ARG A 669 18.95 -50.26 15.08
CA ARG A 669 17.92 -51.17 15.62
C ARG A 669 16.56 -50.96 15.03
N GLN A 670 16.31 -49.75 14.50
CA GLN A 670 15.02 -49.35 13.98
C GLN A 670 15.17 -48.61 12.65
N ALA A 671 14.43 -49.04 11.62
CA ALA A 671 14.17 -48.31 10.38
C ALA A 671 12.81 -48.75 9.85
N ARG A 672 12.09 -47.87 9.14
CA ARG A 672 10.87 -48.22 8.45
C ARG A 672 11.17 -49.13 7.24
N SER A 673 12.20 -48.75 6.45
CA SER A 673 12.78 -49.59 5.40
C SER A 673 14.26 -49.29 5.26
N VAL A 674 15.02 -50.25 4.71
CA VAL A 674 16.43 -50.05 4.34
C VAL A 674 16.56 -50.36 2.84
N ARG A 675 17.00 -49.37 2.08
CA ARG A 675 17.24 -49.46 0.63
C ARG A 675 18.69 -49.09 0.34
N ILE A 676 19.40 -50.02 -0.28
CA ILE A 676 20.82 -49.80 -0.64
C ILE A 676 20.97 -50.11 -2.13
N GLY A 677 21.43 -49.10 -2.88
CA GLY A 677 21.43 -49.20 -4.35
C GLY A 677 22.71 -48.76 -5.03
N ASN A 678 23.08 -49.50 -6.09
CA ASN A 678 24.13 -49.15 -7.06
C ASN A 678 25.53 -48.87 -6.47
N LEU A 679 25.92 -49.57 -5.41
CA LEU A 679 27.25 -49.54 -4.78
C LEU A 679 28.04 -50.76 -5.25
N ALA A 680 28.57 -50.71 -6.47
CA ALA A 680 29.13 -51.87 -7.18
C ALA A 680 30.32 -52.58 -6.47
N ALA A 681 31.04 -51.85 -5.62
CA ALA A 681 32.16 -52.41 -4.84
C ALA A 681 31.75 -52.95 -3.44
N LEU A 682 30.52 -52.68 -3.01
CA LEU A 682 30.04 -53.10 -1.68
C LEU A 682 29.71 -54.58 -1.66
N LYS A 683 30.36 -55.35 -0.78
CA LYS A 683 30.18 -56.78 -0.60
C LYS A 683 29.86 -57.21 0.82
N ASP A 684 29.99 -56.34 1.80
CA ASP A 684 29.78 -56.64 3.22
C ASP A 684 28.64 -55.82 3.80
N PHE A 685 27.62 -56.51 4.31
CA PHE A 685 26.43 -55.97 4.96
C PHE A 685 26.33 -56.33 6.45
N SER A 686 27.40 -56.91 7.06
CA SER A 686 27.41 -57.37 8.44
C SER A 686 27.03 -56.28 9.44
N LYS A 687 27.28 -55.00 9.09
CA LYS A 687 26.95 -53.86 9.91
C LYS A 687 25.46 -53.48 9.94
N PHE A 688 24.62 -54.23 9.22
CA PHE A 688 23.14 -54.12 9.29
C PHE A 688 22.50 -55.30 10.05
N ALA A 689 23.28 -56.23 10.54
CA ALA A 689 22.73 -57.42 11.22
C ALA A 689 21.77 -57.09 12.37
N ALA A 690 21.99 -55.98 13.10
CA ALA A 690 21.22 -55.58 14.25
C ALA A 690 19.81 -55.09 13.95
N VAL A 691 19.55 -54.54 12.74
CA VAL A 691 18.23 -54.04 12.35
C VAL A 691 17.36 -55.13 11.70
N ILE A 692 17.93 -56.19 11.14
CA ILE A 692 17.20 -57.23 10.39
C ILE A 692 16.07 -57.84 11.21
N PRO A 693 16.26 -58.26 12.52
CA PRO A 693 15.18 -58.85 13.30
C PRO A 693 13.94 -57.96 13.52
N GLN A 694 14.08 -56.66 13.32
CA GLN A 694 13.00 -55.67 13.49
C GLN A 694 12.43 -55.18 12.17
N LEU A 695 13.01 -55.56 11.04
CA LEU A 695 12.66 -55.10 9.70
C LEU A 695 11.80 -56.15 8.96
N PRO A 696 10.61 -55.82 8.43
CA PRO A 696 9.86 -56.69 7.58
C PRO A 696 10.65 -57.10 6.32
N GLU A 697 10.40 -58.32 5.80
CA GLU A 697 11.12 -58.87 4.66
C GLU A 697 11.06 -57.95 3.42
N ASP A 698 9.89 -57.41 3.09
CA ASP A 698 9.63 -56.50 1.97
C ASP A 698 10.24 -55.10 2.16
N MET A 699 10.70 -54.77 3.35
CA MET A 699 11.33 -53.50 3.69
C MET A 699 12.85 -53.52 3.59
N TRP A 700 13.48 -54.65 3.31
CA TRP A 700 14.90 -54.81 2.98
C TRP A 700 15.11 -54.88 1.48
N ASN A 701 15.82 -53.94 0.86
CA ASN A 701 16.05 -53.91 -0.57
C ASN A 701 17.50 -53.53 -0.89
N VAL A 702 18.24 -54.46 -1.48
CA VAL A 702 19.62 -54.23 -1.93
C VAL A 702 19.72 -54.58 -3.41
N THR A 703 20.13 -53.58 -4.24
CA THR A 703 20.22 -53.74 -5.69
C THR A 703 21.44 -53.08 -6.29
N GLY A 704 22.04 -53.67 -7.30
CA GLY A 704 23.18 -53.11 -8.05
C GLY A 704 24.47 -52.98 -7.23
N CYS A 705 24.58 -53.68 -6.13
CA CYS A 705 25.81 -53.75 -5.29
C CYS A 705 26.68 -54.94 -5.72
N GLY A 706 27.92 -54.98 -5.18
CA GLY A 706 28.83 -56.10 -5.40
C GLY A 706 28.32 -57.43 -4.83
N TYR A 707 27.50 -57.37 -3.79
CA TYR A 707 26.66 -58.41 -3.26
C TYR A 707 25.27 -57.85 -2.98
N ASN A 708 24.21 -58.59 -3.29
CA ASN A 708 22.83 -58.18 -3.07
C ASN A 708 22.11 -59.19 -2.18
N PRO A 709 22.35 -59.20 -0.85
CA PRO A 709 21.69 -60.12 0.05
C PRO A 709 20.21 -59.89 0.13
N THR A 710 19.43 -60.96 0.09
CA THR A 710 18.01 -60.94 0.43
C THR A 710 17.82 -60.78 1.91
N TRP A 711 16.61 -60.44 2.35
CA TRP A 711 16.29 -60.40 3.78
C TRP A 711 16.58 -61.77 4.46
N GLN A 712 16.25 -62.87 3.77
CA GLN A 712 16.52 -64.21 4.26
C GLN A 712 18.03 -64.48 4.40
N ASP A 713 18.85 -64.07 3.40
CA ASP A 713 20.30 -64.19 3.51
C ASP A 713 20.85 -63.43 4.74
N MET A 714 20.33 -62.25 4.97
CA MET A 714 20.73 -61.47 6.16
C MET A 714 20.30 -62.12 7.48
N ASN A 715 19.08 -62.69 7.50
CA ASN A 715 18.58 -63.38 8.70
C ASN A 715 19.33 -64.69 8.95
N ASP A 716 19.82 -65.35 7.88
CA ASP A 716 20.66 -66.55 7.96
C ASP A 716 22.14 -66.25 8.30
N GLY A 717 22.52 -64.99 8.52
CA GLY A 717 23.90 -64.59 8.77
C GLY A 717 24.83 -64.55 7.57
N LYS A 718 24.28 -64.61 6.30
CA LYS A 718 25.02 -64.55 5.05
C LYS A 718 25.29 -63.09 4.64
N TYR A 719 26.07 -62.37 5.44
CA TYR A 719 26.27 -60.93 5.29
C TYR A 719 27.27 -60.55 4.19
N THR A 720 28.14 -61.47 3.77
CA THR A 720 29.27 -61.18 2.87
C THR A 720 29.29 -62.14 1.72
N LYS A 721 29.75 -61.65 0.55
CA LYS A 721 30.13 -62.49 -0.60
C LYS A 721 31.64 -62.57 -0.69
N GLN A 722 32.20 -63.74 -0.62
CA GLN A 722 33.63 -63.99 -0.86
C GLN A 722 34.06 -63.66 -2.27
#